data_6dca1216b39ddaae2a83c34d97de4cea
#
_entry.id   6dca1216b39ddaae2a83c34d97de4cea
#
_cell.length_a   1.000
_cell.length_b   1.000
_cell.length_c   1.000
_cell.angle_alpha   90.00
_cell.angle_beta   90.00
_cell.angle_gamma   90.00
#
_symmetry.space_group_name_H-M   'P 1'
#
loop_
_entity.id
_entity.type
_entity.pdbx_description
1 polymer ?
#
loop_
_entity_poly.entity_id
_entity_poly.type
_entity_poly.pdbx_seq_one_letter_code
_entity_poly.pdbx_strand_id
1 'polypeptide(L)'
;MQLRSLLLGTTSALAWLGASARLLTVPTTPFTETGGTYDLAQLTHIVVDSRYADEVDHNSQTWIPPTLQQFAETFQEDLKSVLGLTVQLAKSTKRKPNAIFLTLGNNTDFKDVAGRPTSEGYSLKVDNRGLVITGASPLGAWWATRSIIQATAGDSTIAKGLGADAPGWGTRGAFLDAGRHYYPPDFLIEMCSYLSFFKQNTFHIHLSDNLYNNLDIYSHEQSMNLAAAFRLLTDDPAVAGLNRHGANESYTREQFDNIQSQCARRGVTVIPEIEAPGHALVIVQWKPELGLEDVSMLNISHPDTIPTMKTIWKTFLPWFHSKVVHIGADEYDSSLVSDYTHFVNEMNTFIRSESNGQKSMRIWGTFTPKEGANVSKSVSYQHWDVSADEPYYDYIMNGYNVLNSDDYMYLVGGWSGSFPQTLTQDKVFNGPYGEAYSPVTFDTKKKGDNPARNNPHVLGEIAAIWNDYGQNSTTVLQAYYSWRNALPALADKQWGGNITQDEYNSVFDTLHALIPGQNLDRKIPSKTDTILKYAFDDSSNTITDHSGNGYHGTIHGCKVSDSTLHLADGCYLETPLGSKGRDYTLSFRVKPTSSTPGTLFAGPDSMFVNGNGSITNATLISGGSAYSLNYTLPVQQWTDVSLMAHGNKTMLTVGNGKKATTMEFLAKIGVNGEYHVWAPIAVEAPLARIGEGFTGLMQNVVLKGTAS
;
A
#
# COMPACT_ATOMS: atom_id res chain seq x y z
N MET A 1 10.22 14.80 82.26
CA MET A 1 9.22 13.91 81.59
C MET A 1 9.59 13.87 80.13
N GLN A 2 10.13 12.74 79.67
CA GLN A 2 10.74 12.57 78.40
C GLN A 2 9.75 12.08 77.37
N LEU A 3 9.63 12.77 76.24
CA LEU A 3 9.01 12.27 75.02
C LEU A 3 10.03 11.50 74.18
N ARG A 4 9.75 10.24 73.95
CA ARG A 4 10.46 9.42 72.95
C ARG A 4 9.75 9.55 71.61
N SER A 5 10.43 10.09 70.61
CA SER A 5 9.99 10.07 69.22
C SER A 5 10.32 8.72 68.57
N LEU A 6 9.27 8.02 68.08
CA LEU A 6 9.42 6.87 67.17
C LEU A 6 9.60 7.38 65.72
N LEU A 7 10.75 7.09 65.16
CA LEU A 7 10.94 7.17 63.71
C LEU A 7 10.34 5.90 63.06
N LEU A 8 9.27 6.04 62.30
CA LEU A 8 8.82 5.05 61.35
C LEU A 8 9.55 5.24 60.04
N GLY A 9 10.47 4.33 59.78
CA GLY A 9 11.12 4.24 58.45
C GLY A 9 10.12 3.66 57.44
N THR A 10 9.62 4.47 56.49
CA THR A 10 8.93 4.02 55.33
C THR A 10 9.92 3.49 54.30
N THR A 11 10.08 2.19 54.24
CA THR A 11 10.77 1.52 53.07
C THR A 11 9.83 1.66 51.88
N SER A 12 10.17 2.58 51.02
CA SER A 12 9.59 2.65 49.65
C SER A 12 10.02 1.40 48.90
N ALA A 13 9.14 0.41 48.81
CA ALA A 13 9.27 -0.65 47.85
C ALA A 13 9.07 -0.04 46.47
N LEU A 14 10.18 0.29 45.77
CA LEU A 14 10.16 0.49 44.32
C LEU A 14 9.73 -0.86 43.71
N ALA A 15 8.46 -0.95 43.32
CA ALA A 15 8.02 -1.97 42.42
C ALA A 15 8.76 -1.76 41.09
N TRP A 16 9.76 -2.57 40.85
CA TRP A 16 10.30 -2.78 39.52
C TRP A 16 9.15 -3.43 38.73
N LEU A 17 8.41 -2.63 37.99
CA LEU A 17 7.66 -3.13 36.85
C LEU A 17 8.72 -3.68 35.90
N GLY A 18 8.89 -5.00 35.90
CA GLY A 18 9.82 -5.67 35.00
C GLY A 18 9.43 -5.28 33.58
N ALA A 19 10.33 -4.56 32.90
CA ALA A 19 10.21 -4.35 31.48
C ALA A 19 10.00 -5.73 30.84
N SER A 20 8.93 -5.91 30.09
CA SER A 20 8.67 -7.13 29.32
C SER A 20 9.90 -7.40 28.47
N ALA A 21 10.51 -8.56 28.60
CA ALA A 21 11.70 -8.93 27.86
C ALA A 21 11.34 -9.02 26.36
N ARG A 22 11.77 -8.05 25.55
CA ARG A 22 11.46 -7.94 24.12
C ARG A 22 12.52 -7.16 23.35
N LEU A 23 12.60 -7.37 22.04
CA LEU A 23 13.32 -6.48 21.13
C LEU A 23 12.39 -5.33 20.71
N LEU A 24 12.94 -4.12 20.63
CA LEU A 24 12.20 -2.94 20.15
C LEU A 24 12.14 -2.96 18.61
N THR A 25 11.20 -3.73 18.11
CA THR A 25 10.84 -3.88 16.70
C THR A 25 9.38 -3.50 16.49
N VAL A 26 8.91 -3.39 15.27
CA VAL A 26 7.47 -3.18 14.95
C VAL A 26 7.05 -4.26 13.95
N PRO A 27 6.24 -5.24 14.34
CA PRO A 27 5.78 -5.54 15.73
C PRO A 27 6.90 -5.84 16.71
N THR A 28 6.64 -5.53 17.99
CA THR A 28 7.57 -5.90 19.06
C THR A 28 7.78 -7.42 19.13
N THR A 29 9.04 -7.84 19.33
CA THR A 29 9.37 -9.27 19.36
C THR A 29 9.69 -9.70 20.78
N PRO A 30 8.96 -10.67 21.38
CA PRO A 30 9.29 -11.26 22.68
C PRO A 30 10.72 -11.81 22.64
N PHE A 31 11.56 -11.40 23.62
CA PHE A 31 12.97 -11.79 23.61
C PHE A 31 13.59 -11.67 25.00
N THR A 32 14.24 -12.73 25.48
CA THR A 32 14.94 -12.73 26.75
C THR A 32 16.45 -12.68 26.51
N GLU A 33 17.06 -11.58 26.90
CA GLU A 33 18.51 -11.38 26.76
C GLU A 33 19.30 -12.27 27.73
N THR A 34 20.42 -12.78 27.23
CA THR A 34 21.38 -13.59 28.03
C THR A 34 22.70 -12.83 28.32
N GLY A 35 22.75 -11.57 27.91
CA GLY A 35 23.89 -10.66 28.10
C GLY A 35 24.86 -10.63 26.92
N GLY A 36 25.29 -9.42 26.60
CA GLY A 36 26.15 -9.10 25.46
C GLY A 36 25.43 -9.08 24.12
N THR A 37 26.12 -8.67 23.07
CA THR A 37 25.60 -8.52 21.70
C THR A 37 26.34 -9.43 20.72
N TYR A 38 25.75 -9.66 19.57
CA TYR A 38 26.37 -10.26 18.39
C TYR A 38 26.42 -9.22 17.28
N ASP A 39 27.57 -8.98 16.68
CA ASP A 39 27.74 -8.06 15.58
C ASP A 39 27.45 -8.78 14.25
N LEU A 40 26.43 -8.34 13.53
CA LEU A 40 26.02 -8.91 12.23
C LEU A 40 27.09 -8.72 11.14
N ALA A 41 28.02 -7.77 11.30
CA ALA A 41 29.17 -7.62 10.39
C ALA A 41 30.08 -8.86 10.38
N GLN A 42 30.00 -9.72 11.40
CA GLN A 42 30.73 -11.01 11.44
C GLN A 42 30.07 -12.10 10.61
N LEU A 43 28.85 -11.90 10.12
CA LEU A 43 28.12 -12.91 9.33
C LEU A 43 28.83 -13.21 8.01
N THR A 44 28.99 -14.48 7.73
CA THR A 44 29.58 -14.98 6.48
C THR A 44 28.59 -15.75 5.63
N HIS A 45 27.58 -16.37 6.26
CA HIS A 45 26.62 -17.22 5.58
C HIS A 45 25.19 -17.07 6.11
N ILE A 46 24.23 -17.29 5.21
CA ILE A 46 22.91 -17.81 5.53
C ILE A 46 22.94 -19.30 5.21
N VAL A 47 22.67 -20.14 6.18
CA VAL A 47 22.66 -21.61 6.03
C VAL A 47 21.22 -22.07 6.11
N VAL A 48 20.70 -22.57 5.00
CA VAL A 48 19.37 -23.20 4.93
C VAL A 48 19.51 -24.67 5.33
N ASP A 49 18.70 -25.12 6.26
CA ASP A 49 18.65 -26.53 6.63
C ASP A 49 18.22 -27.37 5.42
N SER A 50 19.13 -28.20 4.90
CA SER A 50 18.91 -28.97 3.68
C SER A 50 17.73 -29.95 3.76
N ARG A 51 17.25 -30.28 4.97
CA ARG A 51 16.06 -31.13 5.17
C ARG A 51 14.77 -30.41 4.79
N TYR A 52 14.75 -29.07 4.85
CA TYR A 52 13.57 -28.24 4.69
C TYR A 52 13.72 -27.17 3.59
N ALA A 53 14.80 -27.23 2.80
CA ALA A 53 15.10 -26.19 1.81
C ALA A 53 13.95 -25.99 0.79
N ASP A 54 13.30 -27.06 0.41
CA ASP A 54 12.23 -27.08 -0.59
C ASP A 54 10.82 -27.10 0.04
N GLU A 55 10.71 -27.07 1.38
CA GLU A 55 9.43 -26.98 2.08
C GLU A 55 8.76 -25.63 1.84
N VAL A 56 7.41 -25.66 1.78
CA VAL A 56 6.54 -24.49 1.63
C VAL A 56 5.52 -24.42 2.76
N ASP A 57 4.92 -23.25 2.99
CA ASP A 57 3.82 -23.12 3.94
C ASP A 57 2.48 -23.50 3.30
N HIS A 58 2.02 -24.73 3.50
CA HIS A 58 0.73 -25.21 3.03
C HIS A 58 -0.48 -24.51 3.70
N ASN A 59 -0.30 -23.84 4.83
CA ASN A 59 -1.34 -23.12 5.55
C ASN A 59 -1.38 -21.63 5.20
N SER A 60 -0.44 -21.13 4.39
CA SER A 60 -0.46 -19.74 3.89
C SER A 60 -1.74 -19.43 3.12
N GLN A 61 -2.07 -18.16 2.98
CA GLN A 61 -3.25 -17.70 2.23
C GLN A 61 -3.07 -17.77 0.70
N THR A 62 -1.87 -18.09 0.20
CA THR A 62 -1.55 -18.21 -1.23
C THR A 62 -1.30 -19.63 -1.69
N TRP A 63 -1.55 -19.93 -2.98
CA TRP A 63 -1.21 -21.18 -3.67
C TRP A 63 0.21 -21.17 -4.25
N ILE A 64 0.93 -20.06 -4.16
CA ILE A 64 2.32 -19.90 -4.62
C ILE A 64 3.26 -19.51 -3.46
N PRO A 65 3.24 -20.23 -2.31
CA PRO A 65 4.09 -19.90 -1.18
C PRO A 65 5.56 -20.17 -1.52
N PRO A 66 6.49 -19.26 -1.18
CA PRO A 66 7.91 -19.51 -1.35
C PRO A 66 8.42 -20.66 -0.50
N THR A 67 9.44 -21.34 -0.99
CA THR A 67 10.19 -22.31 -0.22
C THR A 67 11.08 -21.64 0.83
N LEU A 68 11.57 -22.39 1.82
CA LEU A 68 12.54 -21.88 2.79
C LEU A 68 13.80 -21.33 2.10
N GLN A 69 14.24 -21.98 1.02
CA GLN A 69 15.36 -21.53 0.20
C GLN A 69 15.08 -20.18 -0.48
N GLN A 70 13.92 -20.02 -1.10
CA GLN A 70 13.54 -18.78 -1.78
C GLN A 70 13.41 -17.60 -0.80
N PHE A 71 12.88 -17.82 0.41
CA PHE A 71 12.90 -16.81 1.47
C PHE A 71 14.32 -16.46 1.91
N ALA A 72 15.24 -17.44 1.98
CA ALA A 72 16.64 -17.17 2.31
C ALA A 72 17.35 -16.35 1.23
N GLU A 73 17.04 -16.57 -0.05
CA GLU A 73 17.53 -15.79 -1.20
C GLU A 73 17.06 -14.34 -1.12
N THR A 74 15.76 -14.11 -0.88
CA THR A 74 15.21 -12.78 -0.69
C THR A 74 15.81 -12.08 0.53
N PHE A 75 16.03 -12.81 1.63
CA PHE A 75 16.68 -12.25 2.81
C PHE A 75 18.15 -11.88 2.57
N GLN A 76 18.88 -12.66 1.77
CA GLN A 76 20.24 -12.32 1.36
C GLN A 76 20.30 -11.00 0.60
N GLU A 77 19.36 -10.80 -0.34
CA GLU A 77 19.22 -9.54 -1.08
C GLU A 77 18.93 -8.37 -0.14
N ASP A 78 18.04 -8.56 0.82
CA ASP A 78 17.67 -7.55 1.82
C ASP A 78 18.86 -7.15 2.70
N LEU A 79 19.60 -8.11 3.25
CA LEU A 79 20.80 -7.84 4.05
C LEU A 79 21.83 -7.01 3.28
N LYS A 80 22.02 -7.33 1.99
CA LYS A 80 22.92 -6.58 1.11
C LYS A 80 22.42 -5.16 0.85
N SER A 81 21.14 -5.00 0.55
CA SER A 81 20.57 -3.72 0.10
C SER A 81 20.46 -2.71 1.25
N VAL A 82 20.07 -3.15 2.46
CA VAL A 82 19.77 -2.23 3.57
C VAL A 82 20.86 -2.16 4.65
N LEU A 83 21.63 -3.24 4.83
CA LEU A 83 22.72 -3.29 5.82
C LEU A 83 24.13 -3.35 5.19
N GLY A 84 24.23 -3.42 3.85
CA GLY A 84 25.52 -3.57 3.14
C GLY A 84 26.21 -4.91 3.39
N LEU A 85 25.53 -5.90 3.98
CA LEU A 85 26.12 -7.18 4.36
C LEU A 85 26.10 -8.15 3.18
N THR A 86 27.29 -8.59 2.74
CA THR A 86 27.42 -9.61 1.69
C THR A 86 27.69 -10.96 2.34
N VAL A 87 26.68 -11.82 2.40
CA VAL A 87 26.73 -13.18 2.96
C VAL A 87 26.54 -14.22 1.88
N GLN A 88 27.09 -15.42 2.07
CA GLN A 88 26.93 -16.55 1.14
C GLN A 88 25.73 -17.41 1.53
N LEU A 89 24.98 -17.92 0.54
CA LEU A 89 23.99 -18.95 0.78
C LEU A 89 24.64 -20.34 0.78
N ALA A 90 24.22 -21.18 1.72
CA ALA A 90 24.67 -22.56 1.81
C ALA A 90 23.52 -23.47 2.27
N LYS A 91 23.53 -24.72 1.82
CA LYS A 91 22.64 -25.80 2.32
C LYS A 91 23.42 -26.74 3.24
N SER A 92 22.93 -27.02 4.44
CA SER A 92 23.54 -27.96 5.38
C SER A 92 22.55 -28.36 6.47
N THR A 93 22.64 -29.57 6.97
CA THR A 93 21.90 -29.99 8.17
C THR A 93 22.52 -29.47 9.48
N LYS A 94 23.67 -28.83 9.40
CA LYS A 94 24.41 -28.32 10.58
C LYS A 94 24.67 -26.85 10.47
N ARG A 95 24.49 -26.15 11.59
CA ARG A 95 24.84 -24.74 11.76
C ARG A 95 26.36 -24.51 11.57
N LYS A 96 26.71 -23.45 10.81
CA LYS A 96 28.10 -22.95 10.73
C LYS A 96 28.34 -21.85 11.78
N PRO A 97 29.60 -21.60 12.21
CA PRO A 97 29.94 -20.39 12.93
C PRO A 97 29.68 -19.13 12.07
N ASN A 98 29.41 -18.01 12.70
CA ASN A 98 29.16 -16.73 12.05
C ASN A 98 28.13 -16.83 10.92
N ALA A 99 27.04 -17.51 11.18
CA ALA A 99 25.97 -17.75 10.23
C ALA A 99 24.58 -17.52 10.85
N ILE A 100 23.64 -17.19 9.99
CA ILE A 100 22.21 -17.32 10.27
C ILE A 100 21.79 -18.71 9.78
N PHE A 101 21.33 -19.56 10.70
CA PHE A 101 20.84 -20.91 10.38
C PHE A 101 19.32 -20.89 10.34
N LEU A 102 18.73 -21.16 9.16
CA LEU A 102 17.30 -21.25 8.93
C LEU A 102 16.88 -22.71 8.95
N THR A 103 15.98 -23.08 9.84
CA THR A 103 15.42 -24.43 9.97
C THR A 103 13.94 -24.38 10.33
N LEU A 104 13.27 -25.50 10.28
CA LEU A 104 11.89 -25.66 10.70
C LEU A 104 11.80 -26.56 11.94
N GLY A 105 10.79 -26.32 12.77
CA GLY A 105 10.48 -27.08 13.97
C GLY A 105 9.05 -27.59 14.01
N ASN A 106 8.64 -28.17 15.13
CA ASN A 106 7.30 -28.69 15.31
C ASN A 106 6.30 -27.53 15.49
N ASN A 107 5.28 -27.46 14.62
CA ASN A 107 4.32 -26.37 14.49
C ASN A 107 3.24 -26.34 15.57
N THR A 108 3.17 -27.32 16.45
CA THR A 108 2.03 -27.51 17.36
C THR A 108 1.98 -26.51 18.52
N ASP A 109 3.07 -25.77 18.76
CA ASP A 109 3.21 -24.93 19.94
C ASP A 109 2.84 -23.44 19.71
N PHE A 110 2.78 -23.01 18.45
CA PHE A 110 2.42 -21.64 18.11
C PHE A 110 0.92 -21.49 17.90
N LYS A 111 0.33 -20.53 18.60
CA LYS A 111 -1.12 -20.22 18.55
C LYS A 111 -1.35 -18.73 18.44
N ASP A 112 -2.42 -18.37 17.75
CA ASP A 112 -2.95 -17.01 17.75
C ASP A 112 -3.68 -16.68 19.07
N VAL A 113 -4.23 -15.46 19.19
CA VAL A 113 -4.95 -15.02 20.40
C VAL A 113 -6.21 -15.83 20.70
N ALA A 114 -6.82 -16.45 19.70
CA ALA A 114 -7.98 -17.32 19.85
C ALA A 114 -7.61 -18.77 20.19
N GLY A 115 -6.31 -19.08 20.33
CA GLY A 115 -5.80 -20.42 20.60
C GLY A 115 -5.77 -21.34 19.38
N ARG A 116 -5.95 -20.82 18.16
CA ARG A 116 -5.85 -21.59 16.92
C ARG A 116 -4.37 -21.78 16.54
N PRO A 117 -3.98 -22.99 16.08
CA PRO A 117 -2.61 -23.22 15.58
C PRO A 117 -2.28 -22.26 14.43
N THR A 118 -1.05 -21.73 14.41
CA THR A 118 -0.54 -20.89 13.32
C THR A 118 0.77 -21.40 12.77
N SER A 119 0.92 -21.40 11.44
CA SER A 119 2.17 -21.71 10.75
C SER A 119 3.16 -20.54 10.73
N GLU A 120 2.71 -19.34 11.10
CA GLU A 120 3.50 -18.11 11.02
C GLU A 120 4.40 -17.87 12.25
N GLY A 121 4.37 -18.74 13.25
CA GLY A 121 5.20 -18.63 14.44
C GLY A 121 6.67 -18.99 14.18
N TYR A 122 7.55 -18.47 15.02
CA TYR A 122 8.99 -18.75 14.98
C TYR A 122 9.66 -18.63 16.34
N SER A 123 10.84 -19.22 16.48
CA SER A 123 11.79 -18.91 17.56
C SER A 123 13.07 -18.34 16.97
N LEU A 124 13.66 -17.38 17.70
CA LEU A 124 14.92 -16.72 17.40
C LEU A 124 15.89 -16.94 18.54
N LYS A 125 17.09 -17.47 18.24
CA LYS A 125 18.19 -17.57 19.18
C LYS A 125 19.40 -16.85 18.64
N VAL A 126 20.01 -16.00 19.45
CA VAL A 126 21.26 -15.27 19.16
C VAL A 126 22.31 -15.66 20.19
N ASP A 127 23.47 -16.15 19.74
CA ASP A 127 24.59 -16.52 20.60
C ASP A 127 25.94 -16.17 19.94
N ASN A 128 27.07 -16.59 20.56
CA ASN A 128 28.43 -16.28 20.06
C ASN A 128 28.74 -16.89 18.66
N ARG A 129 27.90 -17.80 18.14
CA ARG A 129 28.11 -18.45 16.86
C ARG A 129 27.24 -17.85 15.75
N GLY A 130 26.46 -16.80 16.05
CA GLY A 130 25.49 -16.18 15.14
C GLY A 130 24.03 -16.46 15.55
N LEU A 131 23.14 -16.59 14.58
CA LEU A 131 21.71 -16.68 14.80
C LEU A 131 21.13 -18.04 14.38
N VAL A 132 20.07 -18.48 15.05
CA VAL A 132 19.25 -19.61 14.65
C VAL A 132 17.81 -19.16 14.58
N ILE A 133 17.19 -19.34 13.43
CA ILE A 133 15.76 -19.17 13.21
C ILE A 133 15.14 -20.55 13.06
N THR A 134 14.13 -20.83 13.88
CA THR A 134 13.30 -22.04 13.75
C THR A 134 11.87 -21.61 13.49
N GLY A 135 11.43 -21.69 12.22
CA GLY A 135 10.05 -21.39 11.85
C GLY A 135 9.12 -22.57 12.10
N ALA A 136 7.86 -22.29 12.42
CA ALA A 136 6.78 -23.28 12.31
C ALA A 136 6.57 -23.71 10.85
N SER A 137 6.84 -22.80 9.92
CA SER A 137 6.87 -22.99 8.48
C SER A 137 7.94 -22.08 7.85
N PRO A 138 8.18 -22.16 6.53
CA PRO A 138 8.99 -21.17 5.82
C PRO A 138 8.53 -19.72 6.03
N LEU A 139 7.20 -19.47 6.07
CA LEU A 139 6.64 -18.15 6.32
C LEU A 139 6.94 -17.67 7.75
N GLY A 140 6.85 -18.54 8.76
CA GLY A 140 7.27 -18.21 10.12
C GLY A 140 8.75 -17.85 10.19
N ALA A 141 9.62 -18.60 9.53
CA ALA A 141 11.04 -18.26 9.42
C ALA A 141 11.28 -16.90 8.72
N TRP A 142 10.48 -16.57 7.71
CA TRP A 142 10.51 -15.27 7.03
C TRP A 142 10.23 -14.11 7.99
N TRP A 143 9.19 -14.22 8.84
CA TRP A 143 8.88 -13.16 9.82
C TRP A 143 10.01 -12.91 10.81
N ALA A 144 10.73 -13.94 11.22
CA ALA A 144 11.91 -13.77 12.07
C ALA A 144 13.00 -12.93 11.39
N THR A 145 13.18 -13.05 10.07
CA THR A 145 14.15 -12.25 9.33
C THR A 145 13.82 -10.75 9.38
N ARG A 146 12.53 -10.39 9.42
CA ARG A 146 12.09 -9.00 9.57
C ARG A 146 12.47 -8.45 10.94
N SER A 147 12.25 -9.24 12.01
CA SER A 147 12.71 -8.86 13.36
C SER A 147 14.23 -8.67 13.43
N ILE A 148 15.03 -9.48 12.73
CA ILE A 148 16.49 -9.34 12.72
C ILE A 148 16.91 -8.01 12.07
N ILE A 149 16.38 -7.68 10.88
CA ILE A 149 16.72 -6.40 10.23
C ILE A 149 16.30 -5.23 11.11
N GLN A 150 15.10 -5.26 11.68
CA GLN A 150 14.61 -4.19 12.54
C GLN A 150 15.45 -4.05 13.85
N ALA A 151 15.86 -5.16 14.44
CA ALA A 151 16.64 -5.13 15.68
C ALA A 151 18.04 -4.51 15.51
N THR A 152 18.51 -4.33 14.26
CA THR A 152 19.77 -3.62 13.94
C THR A 152 19.56 -2.13 13.67
N ALA A 153 18.36 -1.60 13.92
CA ALA A 153 18.09 -0.19 13.77
C ALA A 153 18.95 0.62 14.75
N GLY A 154 19.96 1.31 14.24
CA GLY A 154 20.88 2.12 15.04
C GLY A 154 22.33 1.66 14.98
N ASP A 155 22.60 0.36 14.97
CA ASP A 155 23.94 -0.20 14.76
C ASP A 155 23.84 -1.63 14.17
N SER A 156 24.98 -2.27 13.86
CA SER A 156 25.02 -3.62 13.30
C SER A 156 24.84 -4.74 14.34
N THR A 157 24.52 -4.41 15.60
CA THR A 157 24.50 -5.39 16.69
C THR A 157 23.10 -5.83 17.07
N ILE A 158 22.96 -7.08 17.51
CA ILE A 158 21.73 -7.62 18.09
C ILE A 158 22.03 -8.25 19.45
N ALA A 159 21.16 -8.04 20.44
CA ALA A 159 21.30 -8.64 21.77
C ALA A 159 21.35 -10.18 21.68
N LYS A 160 22.24 -10.82 22.46
CA LYS A 160 22.23 -12.28 22.61
C LYS A 160 21.10 -12.71 23.51
N GLY A 161 20.41 -13.77 23.11
CA GLY A 161 19.24 -14.25 23.84
C GLY A 161 18.40 -15.22 23.02
N LEU A 162 17.18 -15.36 23.46
CA LEU A 162 16.20 -16.21 22.81
C LEU A 162 14.79 -15.63 22.94
N GLY A 163 13.97 -15.87 21.94
CA GLY A 163 12.56 -15.50 21.92
C GLY A 163 11.74 -16.42 21.05
N ALA A 164 10.44 -16.42 21.29
CA ALA A 164 9.46 -17.10 20.45
C ALA A 164 8.29 -16.14 20.22
N ASP A 165 7.76 -16.10 19.00
CA ASP A 165 6.81 -15.11 18.55
C ASP A 165 5.84 -15.70 17.53
N ALA A 166 4.60 -15.22 17.53
CA ALA A 166 3.57 -15.62 16.60
C ALA A 166 2.54 -14.50 16.43
N PRO A 167 1.84 -14.43 15.27
CA PRO A 167 0.82 -13.41 15.06
C PRO A 167 -0.38 -13.59 15.97
N GLY A 168 -0.98 -12.47 16.38
CA GLY A 168 -2.24 -12.46 17.12
C GLY A 168 -3.44 -12.88 16.29
N TRP A 169 -3.44 -12.58 15.00
CA TRP A 169 -4.50 -12.93 14.06
C TRP A 169 -3.95 -13.37 12.71
N GLY A 170 -4.71 -14.21 12.00
CA GLY A 170 -4.30 -14.81 10.73
C GLY A 170 -4.34 -13.87 9.53
N THR A 171 -5.18 -12.83 9.55
CA THR A 171 -5.31 -11.85 8.45
C THR A 171 -4.93 -10.46 8.95
N ARG A 172 -3.91 -9.87 8.32
CA ARG A 172 -3.31 -8.60 8.73
C ARG A 172 -2.82 -7.86 7.49
N GLY A 173 -3.21 -6.59 7.31
CA GLY A 173 -2.72 -5.85 6.15
C GLY A 173 -3.55 -4.64 5.77
N ALA A 174 -3.69 -4.45 4.46
CA ALA A 174 -4.34 -3.29 3.88
C ALA A 174 -5.25 -3.64 2.71
N PHE A 175 -6.25 -2.78 2.47
CA PHE A 175 -7.14 -2.79 1.32
C PHE A 175 -6.92 -1.52 0.50
N LEU A 176 -6.92 -1.65 -0.83
CA LEU A 176 -6.75 -0.53 -1.74
C LEU A 176 -7.82 -0.57 -2.83
N ASP A 177 -8.58 0.52 -2.95
CA ASP A 177 -9.52 0.74 -4.03
C ASP A 177 -8.76 1.11 -5.33
N ALA A 178 -8.42 0.09 -6.11
CA ALA A 178 -7.87 0.23 -7.45
C ALA A 178 -8.97 0.34 -8.51
N GLY A 179 -10.21 0.06 -8.18
CA GLY A 179 -11.37 0.19 -9.07
C GLY A 179 -11.60 1.64 -9.48
N ARG A 180 -11.65 2.57 -8.53
CA ARG A 180 -11.87 4.00 -8.78
C ARG A 180 -10.58 4.80 -9.04
N HIS A 181 -9.40 4.25 -8.72
CA HIS A 181 -8.10 4.86 -8.99
C HIS A 181 -7.11 3.80 -9.45
N TYR A 182 -6.50 3.97 -10.63
CA TYR A 182 -5.47 3.05 -11.12
C TYR A 182 -4.14 3.25 -10.37
N TYR A 183 -3.54 2.14 -9.94
CA TYR A 183 -2.22 2.13 -9.31
C TYR A 183 -1.25 1.31 -10.16
N PRO A 184 -0.04 1.83 -10.47
CA PRO A 184 0.94 1.10 -11.27
C PRO A 184 1.38 -0.21 -10.58
N PRO A 185 1.69 -1.28 -11.34
CA PRO A 185 2.16 -2.55 -10.79
C PRO A 185 3.33 -2.42 -9.80
N ASP A 186 4.30 -1.55 -10.10
CA ASP A 186 5.48 -1.33 -9.24
C ASP A 186 5.08 -0.77 -7.88
N PHE A 187 4.10 0.13 -7.81
CA PHE A 187 3.57 0.64 -6.55
C PHE A 187 2.96 -0.48 -5.70
N LEU A 188 2.16 -1.35 -6.30
CA LEU A 188 1.54 -2.49 -5.59
C LEU A 188 2.60 -3.46 -5.05
N ILE A 189 3.65 -3.72 -5.83
CA ILE A 189 4.79 -4.56 -5.43
C ILE A 189 5.59 -3.91 -4.28
N GLU A 190 5.87 -2.62 -4.37
CA GLU A 190 6.55 -1.87 -3.31
C GLU A 190 5.73 -1.84 -2.02
N MET A 191 4.39 -1.71 -2.12
CA MET A 191 3.50 -1.82 -0.96
C MET A 191 3.57 -3.19 -0.30
N CYS A 192 3.68 -4.29 -1.06
CA CYS A 192 3.89 -5.62 -0.49
C CYS A 192 5.22 -5.71 0.29
N SER A 193 6.28 -5.06 -0.18
CA SER A 193 7.55 -4.98 0.55
C SER A 193 7.39 -4.21 1.87
N TYR A 194 6.62 -3.11 1.83
CA TYR A 194 6.28 -2.31 3.00
C TYR A 194 5.49 -3.11 4.04
N LEU A 195 4.39 -3.74 3.63
CA LEU A 195 3.56 -4.60 4.47
C LEU A 195 4.38 -5.72 5.12
N SER A 196 5.17 -6.42 4.31
CA SER A 196 6.03 -7.53 4.74
C SER A 196 7.02 -7.14 5.83
N PHE A 197 7.63 -5.95 5.72
CA PHE A 197 8.61 -5.50 6.72
C PHE A 197 8.00 -5.40 8.12
N PHE A 198 6.72 -5.05 8.20
CA PHE A 198 5.94 -4.98 9.43
C PHE A 198 5.09 -6.25 9.70
N LYS A 199 5.43 -7.38 9.07
CA LYS A 199 4.79 -8.69 9.25
C LYS A 199 3.30 -8.71 8.94
N GLN A 200 2.83 -7.85 8.04
CA GLN A 200 1.49 -7.93 7.45
C GLN A 200 1.51 -8.88 6.25
N ASN A 201 0.46 -9.71 6.12
CA ASN A 201 0.44 -10.84 5.18
C ASN A 201 -0.65 -10.74 4.10
N THR A 202 -1.44 -9.66 4.10
CA THR A 202 -2.60 -9.52 3.21
C THR A 202 -2.60 -8.16 2.52
N PHE A 203 -2.74 -8.16 1.20
CA PHE A 203 -3.02 -6.96 0.42
C PHE A 203 -4.28 -7.20 -0.42
N HIS A 204 -5.40 -6.63 0.01
CA HIS A 204 -6.68 -6.73 -0.66
C HIS A 204 -6.78 -5.64 -1.72
N ILE A 205 -7.02 -6.02 -2.98
CA ILE A 205 -7.10 -5.11 -4.12
C ILE A 205 -8.49 -5.17 -4.72
N HIS A 206 -9.20 -4.05 -4.65
CA HIS A 206 -10.53 -3.84 -5.23
C HIS A 206 -10.37 -3.47 -6.71
N LEU A 207 -10.82 -4.34 -7.63
CA LEU A 207 -10.44 -4.30 -9.05
C LEU A 207 -11.53 -3.76 -9.98
N SER A 208 -12.70 -3.45 -9.46
CA SER A 208 -13.80 -2.88 -10.27
C SER A 208 -14.73 -2.05 -9.41
N ASP A 209 -15.12 -0.87 -9.93
CA ASP A 209 -16.07 0.03 -9.29
C ASP A 209 -16.47 1.18 -10.23
N ASN A 210 -17.19 2.20 -9.70
CA ASN A 210 -17.68 3.38 -10.42
C ASN A 210 -17.93 4.57 -9.48
N LEU A 211 -18.29 5.73 -10.10
CA LEU A 211 -18.72 6.96 -9.42
C LEU A 211 -20.06 7.45 -9.97
N TYR A 212 -20.97 6.56 -10.26
CA TYR A 212 -22.24 6.89 -10.88
C TYR A 212 -23.10 7.89 -10.09
N ASN A 213 -22.98 7.91 -8.77
CA ASN A 213 -23.78 8.75 -7.87
C ASN A 213 -23.52 10.26 -7.94
N ASN A 214 -22.62 10.73 -8.82
CA ASN A 214 -22.33 12.16 -9.02
C ASN A 214 -23.21 12.82 -10.13
N LEU A 215 -24.45 12.39 -10.31
CA LEU A 215 -25.35 12.80 -11.40
C LEU A 215 -25.70 14.29 -11.39
N ASP A 216 -25.82 14.94 -10.23
CA ASP A 216 -26.28 16.32 -10.15
C ASP A 216 -25.25 17.35 -10.64
N ILE A 217 -23.96 16.99 -10.58
CA ILE A 217 -22.85 17.84 -11.03
C ILE A 217 -22.45 17.57 -12.47
N TYR A 218 -22.60 16.31 -12.90
CA TYR A 218 -22.17 15.86 -14.21
C TYR A 218 -23.37 15.54 -15.12
N SER A 219 -23.19 15.63 -16.41
CA SER A 219 -24.18 15.11 -17.36
C SER A 219 -24.34 13.59 -17.17
N HIS A 220 -25.47 13.05 -17.57
CA HIS A 220 -25.70 11.60 -17.54
C HIS A 220 -24.58 10.83 -18.26
N GLU A 221 -24.13 11.30 -19.44
CA GLU A 221 -23.03 10.70 -20.20
C GLU A 221 -21.71 10.74 -19.41
N GLN A 222 -21.42 11.85 -18.72
CA GLN A 222 -20.24 11.95 -17.87
C GLN A 222 -20.31 10.99 -16.69
N SER A 223 -21.45 10.93 -15.99
CA SER A 223 -21.65 10.04 -14.85
C SER A 223 -21.53 8.57 -15.23
N MET A 224 -22.01 8.18 -16.42
CA MET A 224 -21.85 6.83 -16.95
C MET A 224 -20.38 6.45 -17.21
N ASN A 225 -19.47 7.41 -17.33
CA ASN A 225 -18.05 7.17 -17.60
C ASN A 225 -17.13 7.49 -16.41
N LEU A 226 -17.67 8.03 -15.31
CA LEU A 226 -16.87 8.36 -14.12
C LEU A 226 -16.41 7.08 -13.41
N ALA A 227 -15.10 6.82 -13.51
CA ALA A 227 -14.43 5.70 -12.88
C ALA A 227 -15.16 4.34 -13.01
N ALA A 228 -15.96 4.17 -14.08
CA ALA A 228 -16.53 2.86 -14.39
C ALA A 228 -15.44 1.96 -14.94
N ALA A 229 -14.73 1.27 -14.06
CA ALA A 229 -13.52 0.52 -14.41
C ALA A 229 -13.60 -0.94 -13.98
N PHE A 230 -13.01 -1.78 -14.83
CA PHE A 230 -12.66 -3.17 -14.57
C PHE A 230 -11.17 -3.32 -14.87
N ARG A 231 -10.37 -3.57 -13.85
CA ARG A 231 -8.90 -3.45 -13.94
C ARG A 231 -8.18 -4.67 -14.50
N LEU A 232 -8.87 -5.77 -14.82
CA LEU A 232 -8.25 -6.95 -15.42
C LEU A 232 -8.49 -6.94 -16.94
N LEU A 233 -7.42 -6.90 -17.71
CA LEU A 233 -7.44 -6.85 -19.18
C LEU A 233 -7.20 -8.23 -19.77
N THR A 234 -8.13 -8.71 -20.61
CA THR A 234 -8.03 -10.01 -21.27
C THR A 234 -8.50 -9.93 -22.73
N ASP A 235 -7.96 -10.80 -23.58
CA ASP A 235 -8.40 -10.99 -24.96
C ASP A 235 -9.54 -12.03 -25.07
N ASP A 236 -10.05 -12.58 -23.95
CA ASP A 236 -11.15 -13.52 -23.96
C ASP A 236 -12.44 -12.83 -24.48
N PRO A 237 -12.95 -13.26 -25.65
CA PRO A 237 -14.15 -12.63 -26.24
C PRO A 237 -15.41 -12.77 -25.36
N ALA A 238 -15.45 -13.74 -24.44
CA ALA A 238 -16.58 -13.96 -23.55
C ALA A 238 -16.80 -12.79 -22.58
N VAL A 239 -15.77 -12.00 -22.30
CA VAL A 239 -15.78 -10.86 -21.34
C VAL A 239 -15.15 -9.58 -21.93
N ALA A 240 -14.92 -9.51 -23.23
CA ALA A 240 -14.25 -8.39 -23.89
C ALA A 240 -14.96 -7.04 -23.67
N GLY A 241 -16.25 -7.03 -23.40
CA GLY A 241 -17.00 -5.80 -23.10
C GLY A 241 -16.63 -5.12 -21.79
N LEU A 242 -15.86 -5.78 -20.91
CA LEU A 242 -15.31 -5.19 -19.68
C LEU A 242 -14.03 -4.35 -19.93
N ASN A 243 -13.36 -4.51 -21.09
CA ASN A 243 -12.09 -3.85 -21.42
C ASN A 243 -12.31 -2.40 -21.88
N ARG A 244 -12.77 -1.51 -21.01
CA ARG A 244 -13.10 -0.12 -21.37
C ARG A 244 -11.93 0.86 -21.31
N HIS A 245 -10.97 0.66 -20.41
CA HIS A 245 -9.89 1.59 -20.12
C HIS A 245 -8.57 1.23 -20.80
N GLY A 246 -8.47 0.09 -21.47
CA GLY A 246 -7.27 -0.35 -22.18
C GLY A 246 -6.07 -0.63 -21.28
N ALA A 247 -4.90 -0.85 -21.89
CA ALA A 247 -3.71 -1.33 -21.20
C ALA A 247 -3.07 -0.31 -20.24
N ASN A 248 -3.37 0.98 -20.39
CA ASN A 248 -2.74 2.03 -19.56
C ASN A 248 -3.37 2.13 -18.16
N GLU A 249 -4.59 1.61 -17.99
CA GLU A 249 -5.34 1.68 -16.72
C GLU A 249 -5.90 0.31 -16.31
N SER A 250 -5.26 -0.77 -16.76
CA SER A 250 -5.65 -2.14 -16.44
C SER A 250 -4.42 -3.03 -16.31
N TYR A 251 -4.58 -4.18 -15.66
CA TYR A 251 -3.52 -5.18 -15.49
C TYR A 251 -3.75 -6.33 -16.46
N THR A 252 -2.75 -6.62 -17.30
CA THR A 252 -2.74 -7.86 -18.07
C THR A 252 -2.55 -9.05 -17.13
N ARG A 253 -2.83 -10.26 -17.63
CA ARG A 253 -2.61 -11.50 -16.86
C ARG A 253 -1.17 -11.58 -16.36
N GLU A 254 -0.20 -11.29 -17.22
CA GLU A 254 1.22 -11.33 -16.86
C GLU A 254 1.58 -10.30 -15.77
N GLN A 255 1.07 -9.06 -15.89
CA GLN A 255 1.28 -8.02 -14.87
C GLN A 255 0.66 -8.42 -13.53
N PHE A 256 -0.57 -8.95 -13.53
CA PHE A 256 -1.23 -9.35 -12.29
C PHE A 256 -0.57 -10.58 -11.66
N ASP A 257 -0.12 -11.54 -12.46
CA ASP A 257 0.67 -12.68 -12.00
C ASP A 257 2.00 -12.24 -11.37
N ASN A 258 2.70 -11.28 -12.00
CA ASN A 258 3.93 -10.69 -11.45
C ASN A 258 3.67 -9.98 -10.12
N ILE A 259 2.60 -9.17 -10.00
CA ILE A 259 2.22 -8.53 -8.72
C ILE A 259 2.06 -9.60 -7.63
N GLN A 260 1.25 -10.62 -7.88
CA GLN A 260 1.01 -11.70 -6.91
C GLN A 260 2.30 -12.46 -6.54
N SER A 261 3.14 -12.75 -7.52
CA SER A 261 4.39 -13.48 -7.32
C SER A 261 5.41 -12.69 -6.50
N GLN A 262 5.57 -11.39 -6.79
CA GLN A 262 6.47 -10.51 -6.04
C GLN A 262 5.97 -10.27 -4.61
N CYS A 263 4.65 -10.13 -4.41
CA CYS A 263 4.04 -10.07 -3.08
C CYS A 263 4.25 -11.36 -2.30
N ALA A 264 3.98 -12.53 -2.91
CA ALA A 264 4.18 -13.83 -2.28
C ALA A 264 5.65 -14.05 -1.87
N ARG A 265 6.61 -13.61 -2.70
CA ARG A 265 8.05 -13.63 -2.40
C ARG A 265 8.40 -12.88 -1.10
N ARG A 266 7.53 -11.94 -0.68
CA ARG A 266 7.61 -11.17 0.56
C ARG A 266 6.67 -11.68 1.66
N GLY A 267 6.03 -12.83 1.47
CA GLY A 267 5.07 -13.39 2.44
C GLY A 267 3.71 -12.69 2.46
N VAL A 268 3.40 -11.87 1.46
CA VAL A 268 2.13 -11.15 1.35
C VAL A 268 1.26 -11.79 0.28
N THR A 269 -0.01 -12.03 0.60
CA THR A 269 -0.99 -12.57 -0.33
C THR A 269 -1.87 -11.45 -0.87
N VAL A 270 -1.98 -11.35 -2.19
CA VAL A 270 -2.94 -10.46 -2.85
C VAL A 270 -4.31 -11.12 -2.85
N ILE A 271 -5.31 -10.47 -2.24
CA ILE A 271 -6.72 -10.89 -2.29
C ILE A 271 -7.41 -10.05 -3.36
N PRO A 272 -7.85 -10.65 -4.48
CA PRO A 272 -8.55 -9.93 -5.53
C PRO A 272 -10.04 -9.78 -5.21
N GLU A 273 -10.61 -8.64 -5.57
CA GLU A 273 -12.03 -8.38 -5.50
C GLU A 273 -12.57 -7.98 -6.87
N ILE A 274 -13.67 -8.62 -7.29
CA ILE A 274 -14.49 -8.24 -8.43
C ILE A 274 -15.88 -7.94 -7.91
N GLU A 275 -16.25 -6.69 -7.98
CA GLU A 275 -17.46 -6.15 -7.35
C GLU A 275 -18.76 -6.49 -8.08
N ALA A 276 -19.70 -7.07 -7.36
CA ALA A 276 -21.10 -7.31 -7.74
C ALA A 276 -21.92 -7.78 -6.51
N PRO A 277 -23.28 -7.52 -6.46
CA PRO A 277 -24.12 -6.96 -7.52
C PRO A 277 -24.28 -5.44 -7.47
N GLY A 278 -23.88 -4.77 -6.38
CA GLY A 278 -23.69 -3.33 -6.31
C GLY A 278 -22.42 -2.89 -7.05
N HIS A 279 -22.21 -1.59 -7.21
CA HIS A 279 -20.98 -1.00 -7.80
C HIS A 279 -20.58 -1.60 -9.16
N ALA A 280 -21.54 -2.12 -9.91
CA ALA A 280 -21.36 -2.97 -11.09
C ALA A 280 -21.59 -2.24 -12.43
N LEU A 281 -21.49 -0.89 -12.45
CA LEU A 281 -21.79 -0.08 -13.64
C LEU A 281 -21.04 -0.56 -14.89
N VAL A 282 -19.78 -0.96 -14.78
CA VAL A 282 -18.99 -1.45 -15.93
C VAL A 282 -19.61 -2.72 -16.55
N ILE A 283 -20.23 -3.57 -15.74
CA ILE A 283 -20.92 -4.78 -16.20
C ILE A 283 -22.23 -4.39 -16.87
N VAL A 284 -22.99 -3.45 -16.29
CA VAL A 284 -24.23 -2.92 -16.89
C VAL A 284 -23.94 -2.19 -18.20
N GLN A 285 -22.84 -1.45 -18.31
CA GLN A 285 -22.43 -0.83 -19.58
C GLN A 285 -22.09 -1.85 -20.67
N TRP A 286 -21.60 -3.03 -20.30
CA TRP A 286 -21.37 -4.13 -21.24
C TRP A 286 -22.67 -4.85 -21.60
N LYS A 287 -23.57 -5.04 -20.61
CA LYS A 287 -24.86 -5.74 -20.76
C LYS A 287 -25.98 -4.91 -20.12
N PRO A 288 -26.50 -3.88 -20.84
CA PRO A 288 -27.46 -2.94 -20.26
C PRO A 288 -28.76 -3.60 -19.77
N GLU A 289 -29.16 -4.72 -20.35
CA GLU A 289 -30.33 -5.50 -19.94
C GLU A 289 -30.25 -6.06 -18.52
N LEU A 290 -29.05 -6.11 -17.95
CA LEU A 290 -28.80 -6.62 -16.60
C LEU A 290 -28.88 -5.54 -15.50
N GLY A 291 -29.04 -4.26 -15.85
CA GLY A 291 -29.10 -3.17 -14.88
C GLY A 291 -30.46 -3.05 -14.19
N LEU A 292 -30.48 -2.54 -12.97
CA LEU A 292 -31.66 -1.97 -12.33
C LEU A 292 -31.92 -0.55 -12.86
N GLU A 293 -32.91 0.16 -12.32
CA GLU A 293 -33.15 1.59 -12.57
C GLU A 293 -31.90 2.39 -12.17
N ASP A 294 -31.32 2.08 -11.03
CA ASP A 294 -29.94 2.47 -10.71
C ASP A 294 -28.96 1.55 -11.46
N VAL A 295 -28.40 2.06 -12.55
CA VAL A 295 -27.51 1.29 -13.44
C VAL A 295 -26.14 0.97 -12.81
N SER A 296 -25.86 1.42 -11.60
CA SER A 296 -24.69 0.94 -10.82
C SER A 296 -24.94 -0.43 -10.19
N MET A 297 -26.20 -0.91 -10.21
CA MET A 297 -26.62 -2.17 -9.62
C MET A 297 -27.10 -3.18 -10.67
N LEU A 298 -26.68 -4.43 -10.52
CA LEU A 298 -27.20 -5.53 -11.34
C LEU A 298 -28.59 -5.97 -10.87
N ASN A 299 -29.50 -6.20 -11.81
CA ASN A 299 -30.75 -6.90 -11.55
C ASN A 299 -30.48 -8.40 -11.36
N ILE A 300 -30.30 -8.82 -10.10
CA ILE A 300 -29.99 -10.22 -9.78
C ILE A 300 -31.18 -11.17 -9.93
N SER A 301 -32.40 -10.65 -10.12
CA SER A 301 -33.59 -11.43 -10.51
C SER A 301 -33.66 -11.69 -12.03
N HIS A 302 -32.81 -11.01 -12.82
CA HIS A 302 -32.74 -11.28 -14.25
C HIS A 302 -32.05 -12.63 -14.52
N PRO A 303 -32.59 -13.52 -15.37
CA PRO A 303 -32.11 -14.89 -15.54
C PRO A 303 -30.64 -14.97 -16.04
N ASP A 304 -30.15 -13.95 -16.75
CA ASP A 304 -28.81 -13.94 -17.32
C ASP A 304 -27.76 -13.31 -16.39
N THR A 305 -28.13 -12.71 -15.24
CA THR A 305 -27.17 -12.06 -14.34
C THR A 305 -26.20 -13.07 -13.71
N ILE A 306 -26.72 -14.11 -13.06
CA ILE A 306 -25.88 -15.16 -12.47
C ILE A 306 -25.01 -15.87 -13.51
N PRO A 307 -25.52 -16.31 -14.69
CA PRO A 307 -24.70 -16.84 -15.78
C PRO A 307 -23.59 -15.88 -16.25
N THR A 308 -23.87 -14.59 -16.35
CA THR A 308 -22.88 -13.57 -16.74
C THR A 308 -21.78 -13.46 -15.69
N MET A 309 -22.12 -13.36 -14.40
CA MET A 309 -21.15 -13.32 -13.32
C MET A 309 -20.31 -14.60 -13.25
N LYS A 310 -20.92 -15.77 -13.45
CA LYS A 310 -20.19 -17.05 -13.55
C LYS A 310 -19.21 -17.04 -14.73
N THR A 311 -19.55 -16.43 -15.85
CA THR A 311 -18.63 -16.28 -17.00
C THR A 311 -17.44 -15.38 -16.65
N ILE A 312 -17.66 -14.24 -16.00
CA ILE A 312 -16.59 -13.35 -15.53
C ILE A 312 -15.65 -14.13 -14.58
N TRP A 313 -16.20 -14.76 -13.56
CA TRP A 313 -15.40 -15.51 -12.60
C TRP A 313 -14.68 -16.71 -13.21
N LYS A 314 -15.29 -17.41 -14.19
CA LYS A 314 -14.63 -18.51 -14.90
C LYS A 314 -13.39 -18.03 -15.67
N THR A 315 -13.44 -16.85 -16.26
CA THR A 315 -12.30 -16.25 -16.97
C THR A 315 -11.16 -15.86 -16.02
N PHE A 316 -11.49 -15.18 -14.91
CA PHE A 316 -10.45 -14.58 -14.05
C PHE A 316 -10.03 -15.43 -12.84
N LEU A 317 -10.86 -16.37 -12.37
CA LEU A 317 -10.52 -17.22 -11.23
C LEU A 317 -9.16 -17.96 -11.37
N PRO A 318 -8.77 -18.44 -12.57
CA PRO A 318 -7.46 -19.05 -12.79
C PRO A 318 -6.26 -18.09 -12.72
N TRP A 319 -6.51 -16.76 -12.70
CA TRP A 319 -5.45 -15.77 -12.54
C TRP A 319 -5.04 -15.58 -11.06
N PHE A 320 -5.90 -15.97 -10.13
CA PHE A 320 -5.78 -15.64 -8.73
C PHE A 320 -5.07 -16.74 -7.95
N HIS A 321 -3.98 -16.38 -7.29
CA HIS A 321 -3.19 -17.29 -6.47
C HIS A 321 -3.59 -17.29 -4.99
N SER A 322 -4.57 -16.50 -4.58
CA SER A 322 -5.11 -16.53 -3.22
C SER A 322 -6.03 -17.71 -2.95
N LYS A 323 -6.11 -18.14 -1.71
CA LYS A 323 -7.10 -19.12 -1.24
C LYS A 323 -8.45 -18.49 -0.91
N VAL A 324 -8.51 -17.16 -0.83
CA VAL A 324 -9.71 -16.37 -0.63
C VAL A 324 -9.87 -15.43 -1.81
N VAL A 325 -11.09 -15.28 -2.33
CA VAL A 325 -11.46 -14.24 -3.28
C VAL A 325 -12.62 -13.44 -2.70
N HIS A 326 -12.74 -12.18 -3.13
CA HIS A 326 -13.79 -11.28 -2.68
C HIS A 326 -14.72 -10.92 -3.84
N ILE A 327 -16.04 -10.92 -3.61
CA ILE A 327 -17.02 -10.58 -4.67
C ILE A 327 -17.70 -9.22 -4.42
N GLY A 328 -17.24 -8.46 -3.39
CA GLY A 328 -17.88 -7.24 -2.94
C GLY A 328 -19.18 -7.52 -2.23
N ALA A 329 -20.29 -7.26 -2.92
CA ALA A 329 -21.67 -7.53 -2.49
C ALA A 329 -22.18 -6.59 -1.38
N ASP A 330 -21.64 -5.38 -1.30
CA ASP A 330 -22.11 -4.30 -0.44
C ASP A 330 -23.15 -3.39 -1.13
N GLU A 331 -23.77 -2.54 -0.33
CA GLU A 331 -24.68 -1.45 -0.71
C GLU A 331 -25.77 -1.82 -1.73
N TYR A 332 -26.33 -3.01 -1.61
CA TYR A 332 -27.37 -3.49 -2.54
C TYR A 332 -28.79 -3.17 -2.07
N ASP A 333 -29.77 -3.22 -2.98
CA ASP A 333 -31.17 -2.91 -2.74
C ASP A 333 -31.79 -3.84 -1.68
N SER A 334 -32.20 -3.29 -0.55
CA SER A 334 -32.80 -4.03 0.57
C SER A 334 -34.13 -4.67 0.26
N SER A 335 -34.83 -4.24 -0.80
CA SER A 335 -36.08 -4.88 -1.25
C SER A 335 -35.83 -6.25 -1.89
N LEU A 336 -34.57 -6.55 -2.30
CA LEU A 336 -34.15 -7.76 -3.02
C LEU A 336 -33.32 -8.72 -2.14
N VAL A 337 -33.43 -8.66 -0.80
CA VAL A 337 -32.62 -9.49 0.13
C VAL A 337 -32.67 -10.99 -0.17
N SER A 338 -33.84 -11.53 -0.58
CA SER A 338 -33.96 -12.95 -0.93
C SER A 338 -33.14 -13.32 -2.15
N ASP A 339 -33.21 -12.49 -3.20
CA ASP A 339 -32.46 -12.68 -4.47
C ASP A 339 -30.97 -12.47 -4.23
N TYR A 340 -30.61 -11.49 -3.39
CA TYR A 340 -29.22 -11.27 -2.94
C TYR A 340 -28.64 -12.51 -2.26
N THR A 341 -29.37 -13.10 -1.31
CA THR A 341 -28.91 -14.31 -0.62
C THR A 341 -28.73 -15.47 -1.61
N HIS A 342 -29.67 -15.63 -2.56
CA HIS A 342 -29.55 -16.62 -3.62
C HIS A 342 -28.31 -16.35 -4.49
N PHE A 343 -28.10 -15.12 -4.95
CA PHE A 343 -26.94 -14.71 -5.74
C PHE A 343 -25.62 -15.05 -5.04
N VAL A 344 -25.46 -14.61 -3.78
CA VAL A 344 -24.24 -14.87 -3.01
C VAL A 344 -23.97 -16.37 -2.84
N ASN A 345 -25.01 -17.16 -2.55
CA ASN A 345 -24.87 -18.61 -2.39
C ASN A 345 -24.53 -19.33 -3.70
N GLU A 346 -25.11 -18.88 -4.84
CA GLU A 346 -24.79 -19.39 -6.17
C GLU A 346 -23.33 -19.09 -6.55
N MET A 347 -22.86 -17.86 -6.28
CA MET A 347 -21.47 -17.48 -6.53
C MET A 347 -20.50 -18.28 -5.64
N ASN A 348 -20.82 -18.47 -4.35
CA ASN A 348 -20.01 -19.29 -3.46
C ASN A 348 -19.91 -20.74 -3.92
N THR A 349 -21.04 -21.32 -4.34
CA THR A 349 -21.10 -22.67 -4.88
C THR A 349 -20.25 -22.80 -6.15
N PHE A 350 -20.37 -21.84 -7.04
CA PHE A 350 -19.65 -21.78 -8.31
C PHE A 350 -18.14 -21.65 -8.09
N ILE A 351 -17.68 -20.66 -7.31
CA ILE A 351 -16.26 -20.43 -7.04
C ILE A 351 -15.61 -21.66 -6.38
N ARG A 352 -16.32 -22.28 -5.43
CA ARG A 352 -15.83 -23.52 -4.79
C ARG A 352 -15.74 -24.68 -5.79
N SER A 353 -16.73 -24.83 -6.66
CA SER A 353 -16.74 -25.89 -7.68
C SER A 353 -15.62 -25.70 -8.70
N GLU A 354 -15.49 -24.50 -9.29
CA GLU A 354 -14.47 -24.19 -10.31
C GLU A 354 -13.04 -24.31 -9.73
N SER A 355 -12.86 -24.07 -8.44
CA SER A 355 -11.57 -24.21 -7.76
C SER A 355 -11.35 -25.60 -7.13
N ASN A 356 -12.20 -26.59 -7.39
CA ASN A 356 -12.13 -27.89 -6.72
C ASN A 356 -12.10 -27.81 -5.19
N GLY A 357 -12.85 -26.87 -4.61
CA GLY A 357 -12.89 -26.60 -3.17
C GLY A 357 -11.67 -25.87 -2.60
N GLN A 358 -10.75 -25.44 -3.44
CA GLN A 358 -9.49 -24.80 -2.99
C GLN A 358 -9.65 -23.32 -2.64
N LYS A 359 -10.72 -22.66 -3.11
CA LYS A 359 -10.97 -21.23 -2.81
C LYS A 359 -12.22 -21.08 -1.96
N SER A 360 -12.16 -20.16 -1.02
CA SER A 360 -13.29 -19.64 -0.25
C SER A 360 -13.64 -18.23 -0.71
N MET A 361 -14.85 -17.81 -0.39
CA MET A 361 -15.39 -16.51 -0.77
C MET A 361 -15.56 -15.61 0.45
N ARG A 362 -15.33 -14.31 0.26
CA ARG A 362 -15.62 -13.24 1.22
C ARG A 362 -16.52 -12.21 0.56
N ILE A 363 -17.33 -11.55 1.39
CA ILE A 363 -18.21 -10.43 1.00
C ILE A 363 -18.13 -9.32 2.06
N TRP A 364 -18.49 -8.10 1.69
CA TRP A 364 -18.73 -7.03 2.65
C TRP A 364 -20.01 -7.29 3.46
N GLY A 365 -20.07 -6.78 4.67
CA GLY A 365 -21.28 -6.75 5.47
C GLY A 365 -22.34 -5.86 4.81
N THR A 366 -23.59 -6.36 4.67
CA THR A 366 -24.68 -5.64 4.01
C THR A 366 -26.02 -5.97 4.65
N PHE A 367 -26.37 -7.25 4.74
CA PHE A 367 -27.67 -7.65 5.28
C PHE A 367 -27.52 -8.62 6.45
N THR A 368 -28.30 -8.36 7.51
CA THR A 368 -28.43 -9.28 8.63
C THR A 368 -28.98 -10.64 8.17
N PRO A 369 -28.30 -11.76 8.49
CA PRO A 369 -28.82 -13.10 8.20
C PRO A 369 -30.20 -13.34 8.85
N LYS A 370 -31.13 -13.90 8.09
CA LYS A 370 -32.50 -14.20 8.53
C LYS A 370 -32.85 -15.65 8.27
N GLU A 371 -33.77 -16.22 9.05
CA GLU A 371 -34.29 -17.54 8.78
C GLU A 371 -34.91 -17.60 7.38
N GLY A 372 -34.51 -18.58 6.57
CA GLY A 372 -34.92 -18.73 5.17
C GLY A 372 -34.16 -17.88 4.15
N ALA A 373 -33.30 -16.94 4.59
CA ALA A 373 -32.48 -16.08 3.73
C ALA A 373 -31.04 -15.95 4.27
N ASN A 374 -30.39 -17.08 4.52
CA ASN A 374 -29.04 -17.11 5.08
C ASN A 374 -27.98 -17.32 4.01
N VAL A 375 -26.95 -16.51 4.03
CA VAL A 375 -25.69 -16.78 3.33
C VAL A 375 -25.01 -18.01 3.95
N SER A 376 -24.38 -18.83 3.13
CA SER A 376 -23.65 -20.02 3.58
C SER A 376 -22.57 -19.69 4.61
N LYS A 377 -22.46 -20.49 5.68
CA LYS A 377 -21.40 -20.34 6.70
C LYS A 377 -19.97 -20.54 6.17
N SER A 378 -19.81 -21.02 4.94
CA SER A 378 -18.51 -21.07 4.27
C SER A 378 -18.05 -19.74 3.68
N VAL A 379 -18.93 -18.74 3.64
CA VAL A 379 -18.60 -17.35 3.28
C VAL A 379 -18.16 -16.60 4.53
N SER A 380 -17.08 -15.84 4.44
CA SER A 380 -16.68 -14.91 5.50
C SER A 380 -17.16 -13.50 5.19
N TYR A 381 -17.50 -12.75 6.23
CA TYR A 381 -17.87 -11.36 6.10
C TYR A 381 -16.66 -10.45 6.35
N GLN A 382 -16.63 -9.30 5.69
CA GLN A 382 -15.73 -8.19 5.97
C GLN A 382 -16.59 -7.00 6.41
N HIS A 383 -16.44 -6.60 7.67
CA HIS A 383 -17.15 -5.47 8.24
C HIS A 383 -16.49 -4.16 7.86
N TRP A 384 -17.28 -3.11 7.59
CA TRP A 384 -16.76 -1.80 7.18
C TRP A 384 -17.38 -0.60 7.92
N ASP A 385 -18.67 -0.65 8.30
CA ASP A 385 -19.35 0.42 9.05
C ASP A 385 -20.56 -0.12 9.80
N VAL A 386 -20.70 0.26 11.06
CA VAL A 386 -21.87 -0.11 11.92
C VAL A 386 -23.20 0.51 11.46
N SER A 387 -23.21 1.41 10.49
CA SER A 387 -24.45 1.86 9.85
C SER A 387 -24.97 0.84 8.82
N ALA A 388 -24.09 -0.01 8.28
CA ALA A 388 -24.42 -1.06 7.32
C ALA A 388 -24.80 -2.38 8.02
N ASP A 389 -24.10 -2.75 9.09
CA ASP A 389 -24.32 -3.98 9.85
C ASP A 389 -23.92 -3.83 11.34
N GLU A 390 -24.37 -4.74 12.18
CA GLU A 390 -23.88 -4.90 13.56
C GLU A 390 -23.12 -6.24 13.67
N PRO A 391 -21.84 -6.32 13.27
CA PRO A 391 -21.13 -7.57 12.98
C PRO A 391 -21.03 -8.51 14.17
N TYR A 392 -21.03 -7.99 15.41
CA TYR A 392 -21.04 -8.83 16.60
C TYR A 392 -22.32 -9.65 16.71
N TYR A 393 -23.48 -9.02 16.53
CA TYR A 393 -24.78 -9.66 16.63
C TYR A 393 -25.18 -10.36 15.33
N ASP A 394 -24.94 -9.72 14.19
CA ASP A 394 -25.41 -10.23 12.90
C ASP A 394 -24.60 -11.42 12.41
N TYR A 395 -23.28 -11.42 12.61
CA TYR A 395 -22.40 -12.42 12.05
C TYR A 395 -21.71 -13.28 13.10
N ILE A 396 -21.00 -12.69 14.07
CA ILE A 396 -20.15 -13.43 15.02
C ILE A 396 -21.01 -14.33 15.91
N MET A 397 -22.06 -13.81 16.51
CA MET A 397 -22.97 -14.61 17.34
C MET A 397 -23.74 -15.65 16.55
N ASN A 398 -23.90 -15.46 15.27
CA ASN A 398 -24.49 -16.43 14.34
C ASN A 398 -23.47 -17.42 13.77
N GLY A 399 -22.21 -17.40 14.22
CA GLY A 399 -21.16 -18.36 13.84
C GLY A 399 -20.54 -18.14 12.48
N TYR A 400 -20.56 -16.92 11.94
CA TYR A 400 -19.79 -16.53 10.77
C TYR A 400 -18.41 -16.02 11.17
N ASN A 401 -17.43 -16.24 10.30
CA ASN A 401 -16.13 -15.64 10.44
C ASN A 401 -16.12 -14.23 9.87
N VAL A 402 -15.55 -13.27 10.60
CA VAL A 402 -15.56 -11.85 10.26
C VAL A 402 -14.15 -11.30 10.25
N LEU A 403 -13.80 -10.59 9.15
CA LEU A 403 -12.62 -9.74 9.05
C LEU A 403 -13.04 -8.30 9.37
N ASN A 404 -12.27 -7.61 10.18
CA ASN A 404 -12.52 -6.21 10.52
C ASN A 404 -11.90 -5.28 9.46
N SER A 405 -12.68 -4.32 8.99
CA SER A 405 -12.26 -3.16 8.19
C SER A 405 -13.10 -1.94 8.55
N ASP A 406 -13.50 -1.83 9.84
CA ASP A 406 -14.33 -0.75 10.36
C ASP A 406 -13.80 0.63 9.98
N ASP A 407 -14.70 1.60 9.79
CA ASP A 407 -14.41 2.97 9.34
C ASP A 407 -13.44 3.71 10.26
N TYR A 408 -13.24 3.23 11.48
CA TYR A 408 -12.21 3.74 12.38
C TYR A 408 -10.80 3.59 11.81
N MET A 409 -10.55 2.51 11.05
CA MET A 409 -9.26 2.17 10.44
C MET A 409 -9.29 2.23 8.91
N TYR A 410 -10.22 2.98 8.31
CA TYR A 410 -10.16 3.32 6.91
C TYR A 410 -10.18 4.83 6.65
N LEU A 411 -9.96 5.21 5.42
CA LEU A 411 -10.08 6.59 4.95
C LEU A 411 -10.65 6.62 3.54
N VAL A 412 -11.28 7.75 3.21
CA VAL A 412 -11.69 8.08 1.84
C VAL A 412 -10.74 9.16 1.31
N GLY A 413 -10.03 8.85 0.21
CA GLY A 413 -9.00 9.72 -0.36
C GLY A 413 -9.58 11.00 -0.95
N GLY A 414 -8.88 12.11 -0.74
CA GLY A 414 -9.17 13.41 -1.32
C GLY A 414 -10.04 14.30 -0.44
N TRP A 415 -11.33 14.10 -0.43
CA TRP A 415 -12.28 14.88 0.37
C TRP A 415 -13.40 13.98 0.87
N SER A 416 -13.79 14.13 2.14
CA SER A 416 -14.97 13.47 2.67
C SER A 416 -15.62 14.33 3.76
N GLY A 417 -16.94 14.44 3.74
CA GLY A 417 -17.73 15.02 4.82
C GLY A 417 -18.12 14.00 5.89
N SER A 418 -18.11 12.70 5.57
CA SER A 418 -18.64 11.62 6.42
C SER A 418 -17.56 10.71 6.98
N PHE A 419 -16.51 10.44 6.22
CA PHE A 419 -15.47 9.48 6.59
C PHE A 419 -14.11 10.14 6.84
N PRO A 420 -13.19 9.51 7.58
CA PRO A 420 -11.84 10.00 7.78
C PRO A 420 -11.10 10.22 6.45
N GLN A 421 -10.33 11.32 6.36
CA GLN A 421 -9.46 11.60 5.21
C GLN A 421 -8.01 11.22 5.47
N THR A 422 -7.67 10.89 6.70
CA THR A 422 -6.34 10.48 7.13
C THR A 422 -6.44 9.38 8.16
N LEU A 423 -5.61 8.39 8.02
CA LEU A 423 -5.38 7.38 9.05
C LEU A 423 -4.23 7.85 9.95
N THR A 424 -4.42 7.90 11.26
CA THR A 424 -3.40 8.36 12.21
C THR A 424 -2.96 7.26 13.16
N GLN A 425 -1.68 7.24 13.50
CA GLN A 425 -1.18 6.32 14.52
C GLN A 425 -1.83 6.53 15.90
N ASP A 426 -2.29 7.75 16.20
CA ASP A 426 -2.98 8.07 17.44
C ASP A 426 -4.24 7.24 17.63
N LYS A 427 -5.04 7.05 16.57
CA LYS A 427 -6.19 6.15 16.58
C LYS A 427 -5.80 4.71 16.95
N VAL A 428 -4.66 4.23 16.43
CA VAL A 428 -4.17 2.87 16.71
C VAL A 428 -3.79 2.68 18.17
N PHE A 429 -3.10 3.67 18.76
CA PHE A 429 -2.59 3.57 20.14
C PHE A 429 -3.65 3.86 21.17
N ASN A 430 -4.50 4.85 20.94
CA ASN A 430 -5.48 5.31 21.92
C ASN A 430 -6.86 4.67 21.74
N GLY A 431 -7.19 4.20 20.54
CA GLY A 431 -8.47 3.59 20.24
C GLY A 431 -9.67 4.51 20.53
N PRO A 432 -10.89 4.08 20.24
CA PRO A 432 -12.10 4.87 20.52
C PRO A 432 -12.43 4.93 22.02
N TYR A 433 -11.86 4.03 22.81
CA TYR A 433 -12.14 3.89 24.25
C TYR A 433 -10.96 4.25 25.14
N GLY A 434 -9.94 4.95 24.62
CA GLY A 434 -8.72 5.31 25.37
C GLY A 434 -7.73 4.16 25.54
N GLU A 435 -7.87 3.10 24.78
CA GLU A 435 -6.96 1.95 24.76
C GLU A 435 -6.86 1.34 23.35
N ALA A 436 -5.72 0.74 23.02
CA ALA A 436 -5.52 0.05 21.75
C ALA A 436 -6.39 -1.21 21.68
N TYR A 437 -7.45 -1.18 20.90
CA TYR A 437 -8.46 -2.25 20.82
C TYR A 437 -8.48 -3.00 19.48
N SER A 438 -7.71 -2.54 18.49
CA SER A 438 -7.53 -3.26 17.21
C SER A 438 -6.93 -4.66 17.46
N PRO A 439 -7.34 -5.66 16.69
CA PRO A 439 -8.31 -5.73 15.60
C PRO A 439 -9.79 -5.99 15.99
N VAL A 440 -10.16 -5.88 17.23
CA VAL A 440 -11.52 -6.25 17.69
C VAL A 440 -12.45 -5.05 17.92
N THR A 441 -12.09 -3.89 17.39
CA THR A 441 -12.98 -2.72 17.36
C THR A 441 -13.87 -2.81 16.13
N PHE A 442 -15.13 -3.21 16.33
CA PHE A 442 -16.17 -3.26 15.30
C PHE A 442 -17.22 -2.16 15.50
N ASP A 443 -17.44 -1.73 16.71
CA ASP A 443 -18.30 -0.60 17.03
C ASP A 443 -17.51 0.39 17.88
N THR A 444 -17.32 1.58 17.35
CA THR A 444 -16.58 2.67 18.01
C THR A 444 -17.44 3.48 18.99
N LYS A 445 -18.76 3.26 18.99
CA LYS A 445 -19.72 4.00 19.81
C LYS A 445 -20.10 3.23 21.08
N LYS A 446 -20.15 1.88 20.97
CA LYS A 446 -20.57 1.02 22.07
C LYS A 446 -19.55 -0.10 22.33
N LYS A 447 -18.72 0.09 23.35
CA LYS A 447 -17.68 -0.89 23.71
C LYS A 447 -18.22 -2.31 23.93
N GLY A 448 -19.45 -2.44 24.48
CA GLY A 448 -20.08 -3.72 24.75
C GLY A 448 -20.52 -4.51 23.53
N ASP A 449 -20.62 -3.87 22.38
CA ASP A 449 -21.02 -4.47 21.11
C ASP A 449 -19.79 -4.98 20.28
N ASN A 450 -18.65 -5.07 20.95
CA ASN A 450 -17.42 -5.62 20.39
C ASN A 450 -17.14 -7.03 20.94
N PRO A 451 -16.62 -7.96 20.14
CA PRO A 451 -16.27 -9.30 20.59
C PRO A 451 -15.08 -9.28 21.54
N ALA A 452 -14.97 -10.32 22.36
CA ALA A 452 -13.77 -10.54 23.15
C ALA A 452 -12.52 -10.71 22.23
N ARG A 453 -11.35 -10.24 22.70
CA ARG A 453 -10.10 -10.28 21.94
C ARG A 453 -9.74 -11.68 21.41
N ASN A 454 -10.09 -12.73 22.16
CA ASN A 454 -9.85 -14.13 21.80
C ASN A 454 -11.03 -14.81 21.10
N ASN A 455 -11.97 -14.08 20.54
CA ASN A 455 -13.10 -14.65 19.84
C ASN A 455 -12.63 -15.41 18.56
N PRO A 456 -12.99 -16.71 18.42
CA PRO A 456 -12.49 -17.54 17.32
C PRO A 456 -13.04 -17.16 15.94
N HIS A 457 -14.11 -16.37 15.89
CA HIS A 457 -14.72 -15.90 14.64
C HIS A 457 -14.07 -14.63 14.08
N VAL A 458 -13.23 -13.94 14.86
CA VAL A 458 -12.48 -12.78 14.37
C VAL A 458 -11.25 -13.26 13.59
N LEU A 459 -11.18 -12.94 12.31
CA LEU A 459 -10.08 -13.34 11.41
C LEU A 459 -8.86 -12.43 11.53
N GLY A 460 -9.06 -11.19 11.91
CA GLY A 460 -8.06 -10.13 11.98
C GLY A 460 -8.63 -8.81 11.49
N GLU A 461 -7.76 -7.96 10.95
CA GLU A 461 -8.12 -6.62 10.50
C GLU A 461 -7.25 -6.19 9.31
N ILE A 462 -7.84 -5.42 8.39
CA ILE A 462 -7.12 -4.70 7.34
C ILE A 462 -7.59 -3.25 7.26
N ALA A 463 -6.65 -2.31 7.21
CA ALA A 463 -6.93 -0.90 7.02
C ALA A 463 -7.24 -0.61 5.56
N ALA A 464 -8.21 0.28 5.27
CA ALA A 464 -8.67 0.53 3.92
C ALA A 464 -8.36 1.94 3.42
N ILE A 465 -8.09 2.06 2.11
CA ILE A 465 -8.18 3.32 1.36
C ILE A 465 -9.21 3.16 0.25
N TRP A 466 -10.26 3.98 0.34
CA TRP A 466 -11.30 4.13 -0.67
C TRP A 466 -11.05 5.39 -1.52
N ASN A 467 -11.45 5.34 -2.78
CA ASN A 467 -11.28 6.44 -3.74
C ASN A 467 -12.64 6.93 -4.27
N ASP A 468 -13.62 7.12 -3.40
CA ASP A 468 -15.02 7.48 -3.70
C ASP A 468 -15.17 8.78 -4.49
N TYR A 469 -14.12 9.60 -4.53
CA TYR A 469 -14.11 10.86 -5.30
C TYR A 469 -13.32 10.77 -6.61
N GLY A 470 -12.88 9.58 -6.98
CA GLY A 470 -12.27 9.25 -8.27
C GLY A 470 -10.76 9.46 -8.35
N GLN A 471 -10.25 9.12 -9.51
CA GLN A 471 -8.81 9.09 -9.78
C GLN A 471 -8.12 10.45 -9.63
N ASN A 472 -8.83 11.56 -9.84
CA ASN A 472 -8.26 12.90 -9.70
C ASN A 472 -8.24 13.42 -8.26
N SER A 473 -8.88 12.74 -7.30
CA SER A 473 -8.97 13.19 -5.91
C SER A 473 -7.71 12.91 -5.10
N THR A 474 -6.89 11.98 -5.51
CA THR A 474 -5.65 11.58 -4.83
C THR A 474 -4.58 11.17 -5.85
N THR A 475 -3.33 11.08 -5.42
CA THR A 475 -2.22 10.54 -6.21
C THR A 475 -1.68 9.25 -5.58
N VAL A 476 -0.93 8.47 -6.35
CA VAL A 476 -0.21 7.29 -5.85
C VAL A 476 0.65 7.64 -4.62
N LEU A 477 1.33 8.80 -4.68
CA LEU A 477 2.13 9.31 -3.57
C LEU A 477 1.29 9.62 -2.32
N GLN A 478 0.12 10.24 -2.48
CA GLN A 478 -0.78 10.55 -1.37
C GLN A 478 -1.37 9.29 -0.74
N ALA A 479 -1.73 8.27 -1.53
CA ALA A 479 -2.21 6.99 -1.02
C ALA A 479 -1.18 6.36 -0.08
N TYR A 480 0.09 6.29 -0.48
CA TYR A 480 1.16 5.81 0.38
C TYR A 480 1.30 6.62 1.68
N TYR A 481 1.35 7.96 1.58
CA TYR A 481 1.52 8.79 2.76
C TYR A 481 0.34 8.73 3.73
N SER A 482 -0.85 8.38 3.26
CA SER A 482 -2.02 8.13 4.12
C SER A 482 -1.83 6.93 5.03
N TRP A 483 -1.09 5.93 4.61
CA TRP A 483 -0.77 4.74 5.39
C TRP A 483 0.55 4.80 6.16
N ARG A 484 1.49 5.62 5.69
CA ARG A 484 2.91 5.56 6.06
C ARG A 484 3.17 5.41 7.57
N ASN A 485 2.50 6.16 8.41
CA ASN A 485 2.75 6.12 9.85
C ASN A 485 1.78 5.22 10.62
N ALA A 486 0.55 5.06 10.15
CA ALA A 486 -0.47 4.35 10.91
C ALA A 486 -0.44 2.84 10.66
N LEU A 487 -0.15 2.42 9.43
CA LEU A 487 -0.18 1.00 9.06
C LEU A 487 0.86 0.16 9.82
N PRO A 488 2.12 0.60 10.04
CA PRO A 488 3.06 -0.12 10.91
C PRO A 488 2.64 -0.18 12.37
N ALA A 489 2.07 0.90 12.91
CA ALA A 489 1.51 0.90 14.26
C ALA A 489 0.39 -0.13 14.42
N LEU A 490 -0.51 -0.19 13.42
CA LEU A 490 -1.56 -1.20 13.34
C LEU A 490 -0.99 -2.62 13.26
N ALA A 491 0.07 -2.82 12.49
CA ALA A 491 0.75 -4.11 12.37
C ALA A 491 1.23 -4.66 13.72
N ASP A 492 1.72 -3.79 14.63
CA ASP A 492 2.07 -4.20 15.99
C ASP A 492 0.85 -4.76 16.73
N LYS A 493 -0.30 -4.11 16.63
CA LYS A 493 -1.52 -4.55 17.31
C LYS A 493 -2.11 -5.82 16.69
N GLN A 494 -2.07 -5.92 15.36
CA GLN A 494 -2.48 -7.12 14.61
C GLN A 494 -1.59 -8.34 14.89
N TRP A 495 -0.31 -8.11 15.16
CA TRP A 495 0.62 -9.16 15.56
C TRP A 495 0.48 -9.57 17.03
N GLY A 496 -0.13 -8.71 17.86
CA GLY A 496 -0.23 -8.89 19.30
C GLY A 496 0.89 -8.20 20.08
N GLY A 497 1.62 -7.29 19.44
CA GLY A 497 2.68 -6.50 20.03
C GLY A 497 2.18 -5.48 21.06
N ASN A 498 3.13 -4.93 21.82
CA ASN A 498 2.85 -4.02 22.92
C ASN A 498 3.71 -2.75 22.92
N ILE A 499 4.16 -2.31 21.72
CA ILE A 499 4.86 -1.04 21.59
C ILE A 499 3.96 0.11 22.05
N THR A 500 4.51 1.04 22.81
CA THR A 500 3.82 2.29 23.16
C THR A 500 3.98 3.31 22.04
N GLN A 501 3.15 4.35 22.04
CA GLN A 501 3.24 5.42 21.04
C GLN A 501 4.58 6.16 21.10
N ASP A 502 5.10 6.42 22.30
CA ASP A 502 6.39 7.09 22.49
C ASP A 502 7.55 6.24 21.97
N GLU A 503 7.56 4.95 22.28
CA GLU A 503 8.56 4.01 21.75
C GLU A 503 8.48 3.92 20.22
N TYR A 504 7.26 3.81 19.67
CA TYR A 504 7.03 3.79 18.23
C TYR A 504 7.60 5.06 17.56
N ASN A 505 7.27 6.24 18.09
CA ASN A 505 7.76 7.52 17.58
C ASN A 505 9.29 7.60 17.64
N SER A 506 9.92 7.01 18.65
CA SER A 506 11.38 7.02 18.83
C SER A 506 12.12 6.16 17.79
N VAL A 507 11.48 5.12 17.23
CA VAL A 507 12.15 4.16 16.34
C VAL A 507 11.66 4.21 14.90
N PHE A 508 10.48 4.77 14.62
CA PHE A 508 9.79 4.66 13.33
C PHE A 508 10.67 5.10 12.16
N ASP A 509 11.25 6.30 12.20
CA ASP A 509 12.03 6.83 11.07
C ASP A 509 13.29 5.99 10.81
N THR A 510 13.91 5.45 11.86
CA THR A 510 15.06 4.55 11.73
C THR A 510 14.64 3.22 11.10
N LEU A 511 13.54 2.62 11.55
CA LEU A 511 12.99 1.39 10.97
C LEU A 511 12.54 1.61 9.54
N HIS A 512 11.90 2.73 9.27
CA HIS A 512 11.42 3.08 7.94
C HIS A 512 12.56 3.18 6.91
N ALA A 513 13.73 3.65 7.32
CA ALA A 513 14.91 3.69 6.46
C ALA A 513 15.48 2.31 6.10
N LEU A 514 15.11 1.26 6.84
CA LEU A 514 15.57 -0.12 6.64
C LEU A 514 14.59 -0.99 5.84
N ILE A 515 13.49 -0.44 5.32
CA ILE A 515 12.50 -1.23 4.56
C ILE A 515 13.09 -1.61 3.21
N PRO A 516 13.36 -2.91 2.95
CA PRO A 516 13.98 -3.34 1.71
C PRO A 516 12.97 -3.43 0.56
N GLY A 517 13.47 -3.35 -0.67
CA GLY A 517 12.70 -3.63 -1.89
C GLY A 517 11.59 -2.63 -2.19
N GLN A 518 11.72 -1.37 -1.72
CA GLN A 518 10.78 -0.30 -2.02
C GLN A 518 11.46 1.08 -2.02
N ASN A 519 10.86 2.03 -2.69
CA ASN A 519 11.19 3.45 -2.61
C ASN A 519 9.90 4.30 -2.70
N LEU A 520 8.91 3.96 -1.88
CA LEU A 520 7.59 4.62 -1.86
C LEU A 520 7.67 6.12 -1.51
N ASP A 521 8.67 6.55 -0.74
CA ASP A 521 8.97 7.97 -0.49
C ASP A 521 9.56 8.68 -1.72
N ARG A 522 9.93 7.94 -2.79
CA ARG A 522 10.67 8.47 -3.94
C ARG A 522 11.90 9.27 -3.51
N LYS A 523 12.68 8.71 -2.59
CA LYS A 523 13.94 9.32 -2.13
C LYS A 523 15.02 9.20 -3.18
N ILE A 524 15.81 10.26 -3.34
CA ILE A 524 17.00 10.27 -4.17
C ILE A 524 18.21 10.49 -3.26
N PRO A 525 19.22 9.61 -3.22
CA PRO A 525 20.43 9.80 -2.44
C PRO A 525 21.14 11.10 -2.85
N SER A 526 21.56 11.91 -1.87
CA SER A 526 22.27 13.15 -2.15
C SER A 526 23.24 13.49 -1.01
N LYS A 527 24.40 14.05 -1.37
CA LYS A 527 25.42 14.50 -0.42
C LYS A 527 25.07 15.82 0.25
N THR A 528 24.21 16.62 -0.38
CA THR A 528 23.77 17.95 0.10
C THR A 528 22.28 18.13 -0.20
N ASP A 529 21.69 19.25 0.19
CA ASP A 529 20.32 19.61 -0.19
C ASP A 529 20.13 19.70 -1.72
N THR A 530 21.17 20.08 -2.46
CA THR A 530 21.12 20.10 -3.93
C THR A 530 21.33 18.68 -4.47
N ILE A 531 20.25 18.09 -4.99
CA ILE A 531 20.24 16.72 -5.56
C ILE A 531 20.81 16.70 -6.98
N LEU A 532 20.38 17.66 -7.82
CA LEU A 532 20.74 17.77 -9.22
C LEU A 532 21.01 19.21 -9.60
N LYS A 533 22.02 19.45 -10.46
CA LYS A 533 22.28 20.78 -11.03
C LYS A 533 22.86 20.68 -12.42
N TYR A 534 22.08 21.10 -13.44
CA TYR A 534 22.53 21.21 -14.83
C TYR A 534 22.68 22.69 -15.23
N ALA A 535 23.88 23.08 -15.58
CA ALA A 535 24.22 24.44 -16.05
C ALA A 535 24.25 24.58 -17.58
N PHE A 536 24.27 23.45 -18.31
CA PHE A 536 24.39 23.40 -19.79
C PHE A 536 25.62 24.09 -20.33
N ASP A 537 26.72 24.01 -19.62
CA ASP A 537 28.03 24.58 -20.00
C ASP A 537 28.90 23.62 -20.77
N ASP A 538 28.48 22.39 -20.99
CA ASP A 538 29.13 21.35 -21.75
C ASP A 538 28.39 21.14 -23.10
N SER A 539 29.16 21.08 -24.22
CA SER A 539 28.62 20.82 -25.56
C SER A 539 28.65 19.35 -25.95
N SER A 540 29.02 18.45 -25.03
CA SER A 540 29.02 17.00 -25.26
C SER A 540 27.60 16.41 -25.21
N ASN A 541 27.45 15.15 -25.61
CA ASN A 541 26.18 14.43 -25.46
C ASN A 541 25.85 14.12 -23.99
N THR A 542 26.77 14.35 -23.07
CA THR A 542 26.59 14.16 -21.62
C THR A 542 26.52 15.52 -20.94
N ILE A 543 25.46 15.79 -20.21
CA ILE A 543 25.33 16.99 -19.37
C ILE A 543 25.88 16.71 -17.99
N THR A 544 26.86 17.49 -17.59
CA THR A 544 27.50 17.35 -16.28
C THR A 544 26.54 17.79 -15.16
N ASP A 545 26.39 16.92 -14.16
CA ASP A 545 25.74 17.27 -12.90
C ASP A 545 26.73 17.98 -11.96
N HIS A 546 26.50 19.24 -11.71
CA HIS A 546 27.32 20.10 -10.81
C HIS A 546 26.91 20.04 -9.34
N SER A 547 25.96 19.17 -8.95
CA SER A 547 25.60 18.97 -7.54
C SER A 547 26.65 18.20 -6.74
N GLY A 548 27.53 17.45 -7.44
CA GLY A 548 28.50 16.54 -6.84
C GLY A 548 27.97 15.13 -6.56
N ASN A 549 26.73 14.83 -6.97
CA ASN A 549 26.12 13.51 -6.80
C ASN A 549 26.37 12.56 -7.99
N GLY A 550 26.74 13.11 -9.16
CA GLY A 550 27.07 12.34 -10.35
C GLY A 550 25.86 11.89 -11.19
N TYR A 551 24.73 12.57 -11.07
CA TYR A 551 23.52 12.32 -11.85
C TYR A 551 23.62 12.97 -13.24
N HIS A 552 24.66 12.62 -14.02
CA HIS A 552 24.89 13.15 -15.37
C HIS A 552 23.74 12.78 -16.30
N GLY A 553 23.33 13.75 -17.15
CA GLY A 553 22.26 13.54 -18.13
C GLY A 553 22.81 13.17 -19.51
N THR A 554 21.99 12.53 -20.34
CA THR A 554 22.32 12.14 -21.74
C THR A 554 21.39 12.86 -22.72
N ILE A 555 21.97 13.56 -23.69
CA ILE A 555 21.21 14.25 -24.74
C ILE A 555 20.79 13.28 -25.82
N HIS A 556 19.52 13.36 -26.22
CA HIS A 556 18.96 12.67 -27.38
C HIS A 556 18.45 13.71 -28.39
N GLY A 557 19.25 13.99 -29.40
CA GLY A 557 18.89 14.87 -30.52
C GLY A 557 18.85 16.37 -30.24
N CYS A 558 18.96 16.83 -29.01
CA CYS A 558 19.01 18.25 -28.64
C CYS A 558 20.40 18.85 -28.86
N LYS A 559 20.49 20.18 -28.84
CA LYS A 559 21.75 20.93 -28.88
C LYS A 559 21.96 21.74 -27.63
N VAL A 560 23.20 21.97 -27.25
CA VAL A 560 23.60 22.89 -26.19
C VAL A 560 24.53 23.94 -26.76
N SER A 561 24.23 25.21 -26.54
CA SER A 561 25.10 26.35 -26.82
C SER A 561 24.78 27.51 -25.88
N ASP A 562 25.76 28.32 -25.53
CA ASP A 562 25.63 29.51 -24.69
C ASP A 562 24.93 29.20 -23.37
N SER A 563 25.35 28.13 -22.68
CA SER A 563 24.76 27.60 -21.43
C SER A 563 23.25 27.36 -21.52
N THR A 564 22.77 26.97 -22.71
CA THR A 564 21.35 26.78 -23.00
C THR A 564 21.11 25.45 -23.68
N LEU A 565 20.14 24.71 -23.19
CA LEU A 565 19.59 23.51 -23.85
C LEU A 565 18.52 23.95 -24.86
N HIS A 566 18.75 23.63 -26.15
CA HIS A 566 17.80 23.88 -27.22
C HIS A 566 16.91 22.66 -27.42
N LEU A 567 15.63 22.83 -27.15
CA LEU A 567 14.61 21.82 -27.24
C LEU A 567 13.78 21.98 -28.51
N ALA A 568 13.54 20.89 -29.20
CA ALA A 568 12.75 20.80 -30.42
C ALA A 568 12.00 19.46 -30.46
N ASP A 569 11.08 19.31 -31.40
CA ASP A 569 10.37 18.06 -31.59
C ASP A 569 11.35 16.90 -31.84
N GLY A 570 11.05 15.77 -31.17
CA GLY A 570 11.89 14.55 -31.26
C GLY A 570 13.18 14.60 -30.43
N CYS A 571 13.45 15.67 -29.66
CA CYS A 571 14.62 15.71 -28.78
C CYS A 571 14.26 15.81 -27.30
N TYR A 572 15.13 15.27 -26.44
CA TYR A 572 15.00 15.34 -24.98
C TYR A 572 16.35 15.13 -24.28
N LEU A 573 16.42 15.55 -23.03
CA LEU A 573 17.51 15.20 -22.12
C LEU A 573 17.01 14.10 -21.18
N GLU A 574 17.65 12.94 -21.19
CA GLU A 574 17.43 11.85 -20.28
C GLU A 574 18.28 12.02 -19.02
N THR A 575 17.68 11.82 -17.84
CA THR A 575 18.41 11.81 -16.57
C THR A 575 18.42 10.40 -15.97
N PRO A 576 19.38 10.05 -15.09
CA PRO A 576 19.37 8.76 -14.39
C PRO A 576 18.34 8.72 -13.25
N LEU A 577 17.48 9.73 -13.12
CA LEU A 577 16.47 9.84 -12.06
C LEU A 577 15.09 9.53 -12.62
N GLY A 578 14.21 8.91 -11.81
CA GLY A 578 12.81 8.70 -12.18
C GLY A 578 11.93 9.84 -11.71
N SER A 579 11.77 9.95 -10.39
CA SER A 579 11.00 11.00 -9.74
C SER A 579 11.54 11.29 -8.34
N LYS A 580 11.13 12.43 -7.75
CA LYS A 580 11.38 12.78 -6.35
C LYS A 580 10.04 12.99 -5.65
N GLY A 581 9.80 12.26 -4.57
CA GLY A 581 8.62 12.43 -3.71
C GLY A 581 8.56 13.82 -3.09
N ARG A 582 7.51 14.06 -2.33
CA ARG A 582 7.25 15.39 -1.73
C ARG A 582 8.45 15.91 -0.93
N ASP A 583 8.41 17.21 -0.60
CA ASP A 583 9.51 18.00 -0.04
C ASP A 583 10.66 18.16 -1.04
N TYR A 584 10.35 18.83 -2.14
CA TYR A 584 11.32 19.21 -3.16
C TYR A 584 11.08 20.61 -3.70
N THR A 585 12.12 21.18 -4.33
CA THR A 585 12.04 22.34 -5.20
C THR A 585 12.80 22.02 -6.50
N LEU A 586 12.08 22.02 -7.64
CA LEU A 586 12.62 21.89 -8.99
C LEU A 586 12.58 23.26 -9.67
N SER A 587 13.72 23.92 -9.82
CA SER A 587 13.86 25.25 -10.41
C SER A 587 14.55 25.20 -11.75
N PHE A 588 14.08 25.99 -12.68
CA PHE A 588 14.69 26.12 -14.02
C PHE A 588 14.29 27.45 -14.67
N ARG A 589 14.96 27.80 -15.74
CA ARG A 589 14.61 28.95 -16.56
C ARG A 589 14.23 28.49 -17.95
N VAL A 590 13.10 28.94 -18.46
CA VAL A 590 12.54 28.45 -19.73
C VAL A 590 12.07 29.60 -20.63
N LYS A 591 12.22 29.42 -21.94
CA LYS A 591 11.71 30.31 -22.98
C LYS A 591 11.03 29.48 -24.07
N PRO A 592 9.69 29.32 -24.04
CA PRO A 592 8.97 28.68 -25.14
C PRO A 592 9.18 29.46 -26.44
N THR A 593 9.44 28.78 -27.54
CA THR A 593 9.52 29.39 -28.89
C THR A 593 8.28 29.10 -29.73
N SER A 594 7.42 28.20 -29.25
CA SER A 594 6.12 27.85 -29.83
C SER A 594 5.05 27.85 -28.72
N SER A 595 3.80 28.07 -29.10
CA SER A 595 2.62 27.89 -28.23
C SER A 595 2.12 26.46 -28.23
N THR A 596 2.74 25.54 -28.99
CA THR A 596 2.35 24.13 -29.04
C THR A 596 2.60 23.48 -27.67
N PRO A 597 1.60 22.77 -27.13
CA PRO A 597 1.79 21.99 -25.92
C PRO A 597 2.94 20.98 -26.04
N GLY A 598 3.72 20.84 -24.96
CA GLY A 598 4.83 19.90 -24.89
C GLY A 598 5.24 19.62 -23.44
N THR A 599 5.99 18.56 -23.24
CA THR A 599 6.41 18.11 -21.93
C THR A 599 7.70 18.80 -21.51
N LEU A 600 7.65 19.57 -20.43
CA LEU A 600 8.85 20.19 -19.82
C LEU A 600 9.65 19.15 -19.02
N PHE A 601 8.96 18.36 -18.22
CA PHE A 601 9.55 17.28 -17.41
C PHE A 601 8.61 16.06 -17.41
N ALA A 602 9.15 14.87 -17.57
CA ALA A 602 8.42 13.60 -17.45
C ALA A 602 9.10 12.68 -16.45
N GLY A 603 8.30 11.99 -15.63
CA GLY A 603 8.64 10.92 -14.71
C GLY A 603 7.85 9.65 -15.01
N PRO A 604 7.98 8.60 -14.20
CA PRO A 604 7.20 7.36 -14.36
C PRO A 604 5.68 7.59 -14.22
N ASP A 605 5.26 8.36 -13.22
CA ASP A 605 3.84 8.57 -12.85
C ASP A 605 3.39 10.01 -12.95
N SER A 606 4.31 10.95 -13.28
CA SER A 606 4.00 12.36 -13.33
C SER A 606 4.67 13.07 -14.51
N MET A 607 4.00 14.13 -14.99
CA MET A 607 4.55 15.03 -16.02
C MET A 607 4.22 16.48 -15.67
N PHE A 608 5.14 17.38 -16.01
CA PHE A 608 4.89 18.83 -16.03
C PHE A 608 4.93 19.32 -17.47
N VAL A 609 3.81 19.84 -17.95
CA VAL A 609 3.61 20.23 -19.34
C VAL A 609 3.22 21.72 -19.45
N ASN A 610 3.54 22.39 -20.58
CA ASN A 610 3.11 23.75 -20.86
C ASN A 610 1.74 23.84 -21.55
N GLY A 611 1.00 22.76 -21.55
CA GLY A 611 -0.35 22.61 -22.07
C GLY A 611 -0.74 21.15 -22.20
N ASN A 612 -2.03 20.88 -22.35
CA ASN A 612 -2.59 19.52 -22.51
C ASN A 612 -3.71 19.58 -23.56
N GLY A 613 -3.51 18.99 -24.71
CA GLY A 613 -4.44 19.04 -25.82
C GLY A 613 -4.70 20.48 -26.28
N SER A 614 -5.94 20.95 -26.17
CA SER A 614 -6.35 22.34 -26.52
C SER A 614 -6.03 23.37 -25.41
N ILE A 615 -5.59 22.92 -24.22
CA ILE A 615 -5.28 23.80 -23.08
C ILE A 615 -3.80 24.18 -23.16
N THR A 616 -3.49 25.47 -23.14
CA THR A 616 -2.11 26.01 -23.16
C THR A 616 -1.59 26.36 -21.79
N ASN A 617 -2.30 26.01 -20.73
CA ASN A 617 -1.96 26.31 -19.35
C ASN A 617 -0.91 25.36 -18.78
N ALA A 618 -0.08 25.85 -17.87
CA ALA A 618 0.83 25.03 -17.10
C ALA A 618 0.06 23.96 -16.33
N THR A 619 0.38 22.70 -16.60
CA THR A 619 -0.39 21.55 -16.12
C THR A 619 0.55 20.50 -15.51
N LEU A 620 0.19 19.98 -14.35
CA LEU A 620 0.74 18.75 -13.82
C LEU A 620 -0.19 17.59 -14.19
N ILE A 621 0.39 16.48 -14.61
CA ILE A 621 -0.33 15.22 -14.83
C ILE A 621 0.24 14.20 -13.85
N SER A 622 -0.62 13.49 -13.15
CA SER A 622 -0.25 12.40 -12.24
C SER A 622 -1.28 11.29 -12.34
N GLY A 623 -0.84 10.06 -12.57
CA GLY A 623 -1.73 8.90 -12.72
C GLY A 623 -2.81 9.09 -13.81
N GLY A 624 -2.50 9.83 -14.90
CA GLY A 624 -3.45 10.15 -15.96
C GLY A 624 -4.36 11.36 -15.68
N SER A 625 -4.44 11.86 -14.45
CA SER A 625 -5.25 13.04 -14.08
C SER A 625 -4.48 14.34 -14.31
N ALA A 626 -5.14 15.37 -14.86
CA ALA A 626 -4.54 16.64 -15.20
C ALA A 626 -4.99 17.76 -14.23
N TYR A 627 -4.03 18.47 -13.68
CA TYR A 627 -4.21 19.58 -12.74
C TYR A 627 -3.65 20.87 -13.40
N SER A 628 -4.53 21.73 -13.90
CA SER A 628 -4.14 22.91 -14.68
C SER A 628 -4.24 24.18 -13.87
N LEU A 629 -3.23 25.04 -13.99
CA LEU A 629 -3.25 26.40 -13.46
C LEU A 629 -3.87 27.37 -14.48
N ASN A 630 -4.43 28.47 -14.02
CA ASN A 630 -4.79 29.57 -14.90
C ASN A 630 -3.55 30.43 -15.24
N TYR A 631 -2.53 29.79 -15.82
CA TYR A 631 -1.28 30.43 -16.21
C TYR A 631 -0.68 29.76 -17.44
N THR A 632 -0.33 30.58 -18.43
CA THR A 632 0.38 30.14 -19.65
C THR A 632 1.79 30.70 -19.65
N LEU A 633 2.80 29.86 -19.94
CA LEU A 633 4.18 30.32 -20.12
C LEU A 633 4.28 31.23 -21.34
N PRO A 634 4.79 32.49 -21.19
CA PRO A 634 4.82 33.43 -22.28
C PRO A 634 5.82 32.99 -23.39
N VAL A 635 5.31 32.96 -24.63
CA VAL A 635 6.13 32.60 -25.81
C VAL A 635 7.15 33.71 -26.08
N GLN A 636 8.37 33.33 -26.47
CA GLN A 636 9.51 34.20 -26.76
C GLN A 636 10.04 35.01 -25.56
N GLN A 637 9.60 34.67 -24.32
CA GLN A 637 10.06 35.33 -23.11
C GLN A 637 10.73 34.35 -22.15
N TRP A 638 11.88 34.73 -21.58
CA TRP A 638 12.51 33.99 -20.51
C TRP A 638 11.72 34.11 -19.23
N THR A 639 11.36 33.00 -18.61
CA THR A 639 10.63 32.90 -17.34
C THR A 639 11.42 32.03 -16.37
N ASP A 640 11.65 32.53 -15.17
CA ASP A 640 12.16 31.73 -14.05
C ASP A 640 10.97 30.96 -13.45
N VAL A 641 11.11 29.66 -13.29
CA VAL A 641 10.06 28.75 -12.86
C VAL A 641 10.58 27.89 -11.69
N SER A 642 9.76 27.71 -10.68
CA SER A 642 10.02 26.82 -9.57
C SER A 642 8.78 25.98 -9.27
N LEU A 643 8.87 24.67 -9.49
CA LEU A 643 7.88 23.67 -9.07
C LEU A 643 8.29 23.16 -7.69
N MET A 644 7.41 23.29 -6.70
CA MET A 644 7.68 22.93 -5.31
C MET A 644 6.56 22.06 -4.77
N ALA A 645 6.90 20.97 -4.07
CA ALA A 645 5.94 20.23 -3.26
C ALA A 645 6.39 20.21 -1.80
N HIS A 646 5.43 20.45 -0.90
CA HIS A 646 5.63 20.38 0.54
C HIS A 646 4.38 19.80 1.22
N GLY A 647 4.58 18.76 2.02
CA GLY A 647 3.45 18.08 2.65
C GLY A 647 2.45 17.54 1.61
N ASN A 648 1.21 18.00 1.64
CA ASN A 648 0.16 17.62 0.70
C ASN A 648 -0.10 18.65 -0.41
N LYS A 649 0.80 19.63 -0.61
CA LYS A 649 0.63 20.71 -1.58
C LYS A 649 1.71 20.69 -2.65
N THR A 650 1.29 21.00 -3.89
CA THR A 650 2.23 21.28 -5.00
C THR A 650 1.95 22.66 -5.57
N MET A 651 2.99 23.46 -5.72
CA MET A 651 2.91 24.85 -6.11
C MET A 651 3.84 25.16 -7.28
N LEU A 652 3.44 26.11 -8.12
CA LEU A 652 4.27 26.69 -9.16
C LEU A 652 4.53 28.16 -8.84
N THR A 653 5.80 28.54 -8.75
CA THR A 653 6.22 29.93 -8.65
C THR A 653 6.83 30.37 -9.98
N VAL A 654 6.38 31.50 -10.53
CA VAL A 654 6.90 32.08 -11.78
C VAL A 654 7.43 33.48 -11.53
N GLY A 655 8.54 33.83 -12.17
CA GLY A 655 9.27 35.07 -11.92
C GLY A 655 10.21 34.98 -10.72
N ASN A 656 10.82 36.10 -10.36
CA ASN A 656 11.78 36.17 -9.26
C ASN A 656 11.61 37.42 -8.38
N GLY A 657 12.09 37.34 -7.14
CA GLY A 657 12.05 38.42 -6.17
C GLY A 657 10.63 38.95 -5.92
N LYS A 658 10.46 40.29 -5.86
CA LYS A 658 9.15 40.94 -5.59
C LYS A 658 8.11 40.78 -6.71
N LYS A 659 8.50 40.25 -7.87
CA LYS A 659 7.61 40.00 -9.02
C LYS A 659 7.21 38.55 -9.15
N ALA A 660 7.64 37.68 -8.24
CA ALA A 660 7.26 36.28 -8.22
C ALA A 660 5.77 36.11 -7.89
N THR A 661 5.11 35.24 -8.60
CA THR A 661 3.72 34.80 -8.36
C THR A 661 3.71 33.31 -8.08
N THR A 662 3.08 32.91 -6.98
CA THR A 662 2.92 31.49 -6.61
C THR A 662 1.46 31.08 -6.77
N MET A 663 1.26 29.92 -7.39
CA MET A 663 -0.05 29.31 -7.66
C MET A 663 -0.03 27.88 -7.15
N GLU A 664 -1.13 27.40 -6.58
CA GLU A 664 -1.28 26.03 -6.06
C GLU A 664 -2.02 25.17 -7.09
N PHE A 665 -1.50 23.96 -7.34
CA PHE A 665 -2.24 22.95 -8.10
C PHE A 665 -3.28 22.30 -7.17
N LEU A 666 -4.51 22.24 -7.65
CA LEU A 666 -5.65 21.74 -6.90
C LEU A 666 -6.40 20.69 -7.71
N ALA A 667 -6.84 19.63 -7.04
CA ALA A 667 -7.82 18.71 -7.57
C ALA A 667 -9.21 19.31 -7.50
N LYS A 668 -9.98 19.25 -8.60
CA LYS A 668 -11.40 19.58 -8.64
C LYS A 668 -12.21 18.31 -8.40
N ILE A 669 -12.90 18.24 -7.28
CA ILE A 669 -13.57 17.04 -6.80
C ILE A 669 -15.07 17.31 -6.74
N GLY A 670 -15.90 16.41 -7.29
CA GLY A 670 -17.34 16.42 -7.09
C GLY A 670 -17.68 15.78 -5.73
N VAL A 671 -18.52 16.42 -4.95
CA VAL A 671 -18.92 15.93 -3.62
C VAL A 671 -20.42 15.69 -3.59
N ASN A 672 -20.81 14.46 -3.26
CA ASN A 672 -22.20 13.99 -3.08
C ASN A 672 -23.15 14.34 -4.25
N GLY A 673 -22.62 14.48 -5.49
CA GLY A 673 -23.43 14.91 -6.61
C GLY A 673 -23.93 16.36 -6.59
N GLU A 674 -23.60 17.16 -5.58
CA GLU A 674 -24.19 18.48 -5.33
C GLU A 674 -23.30 19.66 -5.70
N TYR A 675 -21.99 19.57 -5.44
CA TYR A 675 -21.07 20.69 -5.66
C TYR A 675 -19.63 20.24 -5.88
N HIS A 676 -18.79 21.16 -6.33
CA HIS A 676 -17.36 20.94 -6.47
C HIS A 676 -16.58 21.59 -5.32
N VAL A 677 -15.55 20.87 -4.85
CA VAL A 677 -14.52 21.41 -3.95
C VAL A 677 -13.16 21.40 -4.62
N TRP A 678 -12.22 22.18 -4.09
CA TRP A 678 -10.85 22.25 -4.55
C TRP A 678 -9.95 21.76 -3.41
N ALA A 679 -9.28 20.63 -3.61
CA ALA A 679 -8.43 19.99 -2.62
C ALA A 679 -6.95 20.13 -3.01
N PRO A 680 -6.05 20.32 -2.02
CA PRO A 680 -4.61 20.28 -2.26
C PRO A 680 -4.18 18.92 -2.78
N ILE A 681 -3.13 18.90 -3.61
CA ILE A 681 -2.60 17.67 -4.18
C ILE A 681 -1.08 17.64 -4.08
N ALA A 682 -0.53 16.51 -3.67
CA ALA A 682 0.90 16.24 -3.66
C ALA A 682 1.30 15.42 -4.89
N VAL A 683 2.10 16.03 -5.76
CA VAL A 683 2.63 15.37 -6.95
C VAL A 683 4.15 15.27 -6.83
N GLU A 684 4.71 14.15 -7.21
CA GLU A 684 6.16 13.94 -7.28
C GLU A 684 6.79 14.80 -8.38
N ALA A 685 8.06 15.23 -8.20
CA ALA A 685 8.79 15.89 -9.27
C ALA A 685 9.09 14.91 -10.40
N PRO A 686 8.63 15.16 -11.63
CA PRO A 686 9.00 14.35 -12.80
C PRO A 686 10.44 14.64 -13.19
N LEU A 687 11.28 13.63 -13.36
CA LEU A 687 12.71 13.81 -13.53
C LEU A 687 13.36 12.95 -14.63
N ALA A 688 12.69 11.90 -15.14
CA ALA A 688 13.33 10.96 -16.07
C ALA A 688 13.73 11.61 -17.39
N ARG A 689 12.88 12.50 -17.92
CA ARG A 689 13.12 13.19 -19.19
C ARG A 689 12.79 14.67 -19.09
N ILE A 690 13.59 15.49 -19.78
CA ILE A 690 13.43 16.94 -19.84
C ILE A 690 13.24 17.36 -21.29
N GLY A 691 12.12 18.04 -21.60
CA GLY A 691 11.84 18.68 -22.87
C GLY A 691 11.26 17.82 -23.98
N GLU A 692 10.78 16.62 -23.68
CA GLU A 692 10.20 15.71 -24.68
C GLU A 692 8.94 16.32 -25.34
N GLY A 693 9.02 16.57 -26.65
CA GLY A 693 7.94 17.25 -27.39
C GLY A 693 7.74 18.72 -27.08
N PHE A 694 8.60 19.35 -26.26
CA PHE A 694 8.59 20.78 -26.00
C PHE A 694 9.51 21.51 -26.98
N THR A 695 9.06 22.66 -27.51
CA THR A 695 9.86 23.52 -28.39
C THR A 695 10.22 24.80 -27.68
N GLY A 696 11.52 25.01 -27.41
CA GLY A 696 12.01 26.17 -26.69
C GLY A 696 13.44 26.06 -26.18
N LEU A 697 13.77 26.90 -25.24
CA LEU A 697 15.09 27.01 -24.63
C LEU A 697 14.99 26.79 -23.12
N MET A 698 15.98 26.10 -22.53
CA MET A 698 16.01 25.88 -21.08
C MET A 698 17.42 26.12 -20.51
N GLN A 699 17.47 26.68 -19.30
CA GLN A 699 18.69 26.98 -18.55
C GLN A 699 18.54 26.61 -17.08
N ASN A 700 19.67 26.33 -16.40
CA ASN A 700 19.76 26.27 -14.92
C ASN A 700 18.73 25.34 -14.28
N VAL A 701 18.74 24.06 -14.61
CA VAL A 701 17.88 23.07 -13.93
C VAL A 701 18.52 22.69 -12.60
N VAL A 702 17.80 22.92 -11.50
CA VAL A 702 18.25 22.62 -10.13
C VAL A 702 17.13 21.91 -9.37
N LEU A 703 17.45 20.76 -8.81
CA LEU A 703 16.58 20.03 -7.88
C LEU A 703 17.16 20.08 -6.47
N LYS A 704 16.35 20.49 -5.51
CA LYS A 704 16.65 20.45 -4.08
C LYS A 704 15.75 19.46 -3.37
N GLY A 705 16.26 18.88 -2.27
CA GLY A 705 15.56 17.93 -1.40
C GLY A 705 14.62 18.58 -0.38
N THR A 706 14.59 19.91 -0.33
CA THR A 706 13.72 20.68 0.57
C THR A 706 12.81 21.62 -0.22
N ALA A 707 11.67 21.92 0.36
CA ALA A 707 10.80 23.01 -0.12
C ALA A 707 11.37 24.34 0.38
N SER A 708 11.92 25.13 -0.50
CA SER A 708 12.57 26.42 -0.18
C SER A 708 11.74 27.63 -0.65
#